data_8a8f22d3bfb86fe266bfbef70695764c
#
_entry.id   8a8f22d3bfb86fe266bfbef70695764c
#
_cell.length_a   1.000
_cell.length_b   1.000
_cell.length_c   1.000
_cell.angle_alpha   90.00
_cell.angle_beta   90.00
_cell.angle_gamma   90.00
#
_symmetry.space_group_name_H-M   'P 1'
#
loop_
_entity.id
_entity.type
_entity.pdbx_description
1 polymer ?
#
loop_
_entity_poly.entity_id
_entity_poly.type
_entity_poly.pdbx_seq_one_letter_code
_entity_poly.pdbx_strand_id
1 'polypeptide(L)'
;MSTRHIKKVAVLGSGVMGSRIACHFANIGLDVLLLDLKNVPNAEENEAGIAANALKSSLKSNPSPIYSKKFANRIKTGNFEDDLPKIKDADWILEVVIERLDIKKSLFDKVEEYRTPGTLITSNTSGIPIEMMLEGRSEDFTAHFCGTHFFNPPRYLKLLEIIPSTKTKPEVVDFFLHYGDLFLGKTTVSAKDTPAFIANRIGVFSIMAIFNMMQKHNLSIEDVDSVTGPVSGRPKSATFRTSDLVGLDTLVKVANGVDQNCPKDEMKEWFVIPDFLGKMLENNWLGDKTKQGFYKKGKAADGSRVIEALDLATMDYKPKNKPRYDSIGKARKANRLKSKLGILYDGGDAAADFYQDVTTAILAYSSNRIPEIADDLYQIDDALRAGFGWEVGPFETWDLIGFDAVLSNIKKAGYRVPQWIVDFKAKGNSSFYKSGNGKRKYYNIAKGEYEVVPGTETFIVLDNFRALEPVYKNKEATLHDIGDGVLCLEFHSKMNAIGSGTLTGINKSIDIAEKDGWKGLVIGNDAPNFSAGANLAMMLMLAIEQEFDELNMVISYFQKTVMRLRYSGIPVVMAPRGLTLGGGCEMTLHSDVAVASAETYIGLVEAGAGLIPGGGGTKEFVVRTSDSFYAGDPQLPKLIERFQTIAT
;
A
#
# COMPACT_ATOMS: atom_id res chain seq x y z
N MET A 1 2.07 4.94 26.89
CA MET A 1 2.15 5.56 25.53
C MET A 1 2.85 6.91 25.67
N SER A 2 3.83 7.20 24.83
CA SER A 2 4.51 8.50 24.86
C SER A 2 3.51 9.63 24.56
N THR A 3 3.45 10.65 25.43
CA THR A 3 2.59 11.85 25.27
C THR A 3 3.19 12.88 24.30
N ARG A 4 4.16 12.47 23.47
CA ARG A 4 4.85 13.32 22.51
C ARG A 4 3.92 13.75 21.40
N HIS A 5 3.82 15.05 21.14
CA HIS A 5 3.06 15.63 20.03
C HIS A 5 3.99 16.22 19.00
N ILE A 6 3.90 15.78 17.76
CA ILE A 6 4.62 16.38 16.63
C ILE A 6 3.73 17.45 16.02
N LYS A 7 4.25 18.67 15.93
CA LYS A 7 3.61 19.80 15.24
C LYS A 7 4.51 20.35 14.14
N LYS A 8 5.83 20.37 14.35
CA LYS A 8 6.82 20.92 13.43
C LYS A 8 7.86 19.87 13.06
N VAL A 9 8.10 19.72 11.79
CA VAL A 9 9.11 18.78 11.25
C VAL A 9 10.09 19.53 10.38
N ALA A 10 11.39 19.27 10.54
CA ALA A 10 12.42 19.70 9.61
C ALA A 10 12.80 18.56 8.68
N VAL A 11 12.73 18.76 7.37
CA VAL A 11 13.18 17.79 6.34
C VAL A 11 14.45 18.34 5.72
N LEU A 12 15.54 17.61 5.87
CA LEU A 12 16.88 18.01 5.42
C LEU A 12 17.26 17.27 4.15
N GLY A 13 17.21 17.94 3.03
CA GLY A 13 17.32 17.42 1.67
C GLY A 13 15.98 17.46 0.94
N SER A 14 15.94 18.14 -0.21
CA SER A 14 14.72 18.37 -1.01
C SER A 14 14.65 17.54 -2.30
N GLY A 15 15.47 16.50 -2.40
CA GLY A 15 15.42 15.57 -3.53
C GLY A 15 14.03 14.95 -3.73
N VAL A 16 13.94 13.96 -4.63
CA VAL A 16 12.66 13.27 -4.95
C VAL A 16 11.93 12.79 -3.69
N MET A 17 12.65 12.18 -2.73
CA MET A 17 12.02 11.71 -1.50
C MET A 17 11.71 12.84 -0.54
N GLY A 18 12.67 13.73 -0.25
CA GLY A 18 12.48 14.78 0.76
C GLY A 18 11.33 15.72 0.45
N SER A 19 11.21 16.22 -0.79
CA SER A 19 10.11 17.09 -1.20
C SER A 19 8.74 16.39 -1.11
N ARG A 20 8.67 15.10 -1.43
CA ARG A 20 7.43 14.30 -1.34
C ARG A 20 7.07 13.92 0.10
N ILE A 21 8.05 13.64 0.94
CA ILE A 21 7.84 13.41 2.38
C ILE A 21 7.36 14.71 3.05
N ALA A 22 7.94 15.85 2.70
CA ALA A 22 7.48 17.17 3.15
C ALA A 22 6.01 17.42 2.78
N CYS A 23 5.59 17.07 1.56
CA CYS A 23 4.19 17.09 1.15
C CYS A 23 3.32 16.15 1.99
N HIS A 24 3.82 14.94 2.30
CA HIS A 24 3.07 13.99 3.12
C HIS A 24 2.85 14.51 4.55
N PHE A 25 3.86 15.11 5.18
CA PHE A 25 3.71 15.76 6.48
C PHE A 25 2.72 16.94 6.44
N ALA A 26 2.78 17.76 5.38
CA ALA A 26 1.81 18.85 5.19
C ALA A 26 0.37 18.34 5.00
N ASN A 27 0.18 17.18 4.37
CA ASN A 27 -1.13 16.54 4.20
C ASN A 27 -1.81 16.21 5.54
N ILE A 28 -1.03 15.78 6.52
CA ILE A 28 -1.54 15.41 7.86
C ILE A 28 -1.57 16.58 8.85
N GLY A 29 -1.28 17.80 8.39
CA GLY A 29 -1.46 19.01 9.20
C GLY A 29 -0.20 19.53 9.89
N LEU A 30 0.98 18.98 9.62
CA LEU A 30 2.22 19.43 10.23
C LEU A 30 2.79 20.68 9.53
N ASP A 31 3.44 21.54 10.31
CA ASP A 31 4.29 22.60 9.80
C ASP A 31 5.64 22.01 9.41
N VAL A 32 6.08 22.25 8.18
CA VAL A 32 7.29 21.65 7.61
C VAL A 32 8.31 22.71 7.24
N LEU A 33 9.54 22.53 7.71
CA LEU A 33 10.72 23.28 7.25
C LEU A 33 11.52 22.37 6.31
N LEU A 34 11.51 22.67 5.00
CA LEU A 34 12.24 21.93 3.97
C LEU A 34 13.53 22.67 3.62
N LEU A 35 14.66 22.08 3.95
CA LEU A 35 15.99 22.67 3.70
C LEU A 35 16.81 21.86 2.71
N ASP A 36 17.65 22.56 1.93
CA ASP A 36 18.66 21.97 1.04
C ASP A 36 19.89 22.89 0.96
N LEU A 37 20.82 22.54 0.09
CA LEU A 37 21.94 23.43 -0.26
C LEU A 37 21.41 24.78 -0.78
N LYS A 38 22.14 25.84 -0.53
CA LYS A 38 21.80 27.19 -1.05
C LYS A 38 21.85 27.21 -2.58
N ASN A 39 22.94 26.70 -3.14
CA ASN A 39 23.17 26.61 -4.58
C ASN A 39 23.66 25.22 -4.97
N VAL A 40 23.42 24.78 -6.20
CA VAL A 40 24.04 23.60 -6.77
C VAL A 40 25.53 23.90 -6.99
N PRO A 41 26.46 23.08 -6.51
CA PRO A 41 27.87 23.28 -6.77
C PRO A 41 28.13 23.42 -8.28
N ASN A 42 28.86 24.45 -8.68
CA ASN A 42 29.21 24.78 -10.08
C ASN A 42 28.03 25.14 -11.02
N ALA A 43 26.87 25.52 -10.49
CA ALA A 43 25.74 26.05 -11.27
C ALA A 43 25.54 27.54 -11.03
N GLU A 44 24.85 28.21 -11.96
CA GLU A 44 24.44 29.62 -11.80
C GLU A 44 23.53 29.78 -10.57
N GLU A 45 23.62 30.94 -9.93
CA GLU A 45 22.82 31.30 -8.75
C GLU A 45 21.31 31.20 -9.08
N ASN A 46 20.56 30.49 -8.25
CA ASN A 46 19.14 30.32 -8.44
C ASN A 46 18.37 31.12 -7.37
N GLU A 47 17.79 32.26 -7.77
CA GLU A 47 17.06 33.18 -6.87
C GLU A 47 15.99 32.46 -5.99
N ALA A 48 15.33 31.42 -6.51
CA ALA A 48 14.28 30.70 -5.78
C ALA A 48 14.82 29.64 -4.80
N GLY A 49 16.11 29.25 -4.91
CA GLY A 49 16.73 28.21 -4.12
C GLY A 49 16.31 26.78 -4.51
N ILE A 50 17.14 25.79 -4.14
CA ILE A 50 16.96 24.37 -4.51
C ILE A 50 15.66 23.80 -3.91
N ALA A 51 15.43 24.01 -2.61
CA ALA A 51 14.27 23.47 -1.90
C ALA A 51 12.93 23.99 -2.48
N ALA A 52 12.85 25.28 -2.82
CA ALA A 52 11.64 25.86 -3.40
C ALA A 52 11.35 25.31 -4.81
N ASN A 53 12.38 25.15 -5.64
CA ASN A 53 12.22 24.56 -6.98
C ASN A 53 11.84 23.10 -6.93
N ALA A 54 12.43 22.31 -6.02
CA ALA A 54 12.08 20.92 -5.80
C ALA A 54 10.63 20.76 -5.35
N LEU A 55 10.18 21.60 -4.42
CA LEU A 55 8.77 21.63 -3.99
C LEU A 55 7.85 21.99 -5.17
N LYS A 56 8.14 23.05 -5.91
CA LYS A 56 7.36 23.47 -7.10
C LYS A 56 7.27 22.37 -8.15
N SER A 57 8.35 21.64 -8.39
CA SER A 57 8.38 20.51 -9.31
C SER A 57 7.52 19.33 -8.78
N SER A 58 7.63 19.00 -7.49
CA SER A 58 6.85 17.95 -6.86
C SER A 58 5.36 18.24 -6.91
N LEU A 59 4.93 19.47 -6.66
CA LEU A 59 3.52 19.88 -6.74
C LEU A 59 2.91 19.77 -8.15
N LYS A 60 3.74 19.75 -9.19
CA LYS A 60 3.30 19.55 -10.59
C LYS A 60 3.33 18.07 -11.01
N SER A 61 3.86 17.18 -10.19
CA SER A 61 3.98 15.76 -10.55
C SER A 61 2.63 15.07 -10.60
N ASN A 62 2.56 14.01 -11.42
CA ASN A 62 1.42 13.11 -11.48
C ASN A 62 1.92 11.66 -11.21
N PRO A 63 1.40 10.99 -10.17
CA PRO A 63 0.36 11.45 -9.23
C PRO A 63 0.86 12.57 -8.29
N SER A 64 -0.07 13.41 -7.83
CA SER A 64 0.23 14.52 -6.92
C SER A 64 0.65 14.04 -5.54
N PRO A 65 1.73 14.56 -4.93
CA PRO A 65 2.13 14.20 -3.56
C PRO A 65 1.30 14.90 -2.49
N ILE A 66 0.45 15.88 -2.86
CA ILE A 66 -0.33 16.67 -1.91
C ILE A 66 -1.84 16.50 -2.14
N TYR A 67 -2.64 16.41 -1.06
CA TYR A 67 -4.09 16.24 -1.13
C TYR A 67 -4.80 17.51 -1.63
N SER A 68 -4.37 18.67 -1.15
CA SER A 68 -4.90 19.96 -1.56
C SER A 68 -3.77 20.97 -1.74
N LYS A 69 -3.85 21.79 -2.79
CA LYS A 69 -2.87 22.87 -3.03
C LYS A 69 -2.72 23.81 -1.83
N LYS A 70 -3.78 24.02 -1.05
CA LYS A 70 -3.77 24.83 0.18
C LYS A 70 -2.80 24.29 1.24
N PHE A 71 -2.57 22.98 1.27
CA PHE A 71 -1.68 22.38 2.28
C PHE A 71 -0.20 22.68 2.01
N ALA A 72 0.17 23.04 0.78
CA ALA A 72 1.53 23.48 0.47
C ALA A 72 1.97 24.71 1.28
N ASN A 73 1.02 25.54 1.75
CA ASN A 73 1.32 26.71 2.60
C ASN A 73 1.92 26.33 3.98
N ARG A 74 1.81 25.07 4.39
CA ARG A 74 2.44 24.54 5.61
C ARG A 74 3.94 24.25 5.42
N ILE A 75 4.43 24.25 4.17
CA ILE A 75 5.83 23.96 3.87
C ILE A 75 6.58 25.27 3.66
N LYS A 76 7.52 25.56 4.54
CA LYS A 76 8.49 26.65 4.40
C LYS A 76 9.78 26.09 3.84
N THR A 77 10.30 26.70 2.78
CA THR A 77 11.55 26.28 2.15
C THR A 77 12.69 27.21 2.59
N GLY A 78 13.90 26.68 2.66
CA GLY A 78 15.10 27.43 3.00
C GLY A 78 16.38 26.66 2.62
N ASN A 79 17.50 27.08 3.17
CA ASN A 79 18.78 26.45 2.90
C ASN A 79 19.59 26.15 4.18
N PHE A 80 20.62 25.31 4.06
CA PHE A 80 21.46 24.90 5.20
C PHE A 80 22.35 26.00 5.75
N GLU A 81 22.65 27.06 4.98
CA GLU A 81 23.54 28.13 5.41
C GLU A 81 22.80 29.14 6.26
N ASP A 82 21.62 29.58 5.83
CA ASP A 82 20.89 30.71 6.44
C ASP A 82 19.79 30.21 7.41
N ASP A 83 19.21 29.01 7.18
CA ASP A 83 17.99 28.56 7.83
C ASP A 83 18.18 27.36 8.76
N LEU A 84 19.33 26.69 8.75
CA LEU A 84 19.55 25.50 9.59
C LEU A 84 19.33 25.77 11.09
N PRO A 85 19.71 26.93 11.68
CA PRO A 85 19.42 27.21 13.08
C PRO A 85 17.93 27.17 13.47
N LYS A 86 17.01 27.24 12.50
CA LYS A 86 15.56 27.15 12.73
C LYS A 86 15.08 25.74 13.13
N ILE A 87 15.92 24.70 12.93
CA ILE A 87 15.60 23.32 13.34
C ILE A 87 15.47 23.18 14.85
N LYS A 88 15.95 24.13 15.66
CA LYS A 88 15.79 24.15 17.11
C LYS A 88 14.32 24.08 17.55
N ASP A 89 13.40 24.55 16.70
CA ASP A 89 11.97 24.56 16.97
C ASP A 89 11.25 23.29 16.45
N ALA A 90 11.97 22.34 15.82
CA ALA A 90 11.41 21.11 15.30
C ALA A 90 11.23 20.06 16.39
N ASP A 91 10.10 19.38 16.38
CA ASP A 91 9.83 18.21 17.22
C ASP A 91 10.51 16.94 16.62
N TRP A 92 10.68 16.93 15.30
CA TRP A 92 11.29 15.85 14.54
C TRP A 92 12.13 16.39 13.38
N ILE A 93 13.36 15.93 13.26
CA ILE A 93 14.30 16.25 12.19
C ILE A 93 14.51 14.98 11.35
N LEU A 94 14.17 15.04 10.06
CA LEU A 94 14.33 13.93 9.12
C LEU A 94 15.38 14.26 8.06
N GLU A 95 16.44 13.48 8.02
CA GLU A 95 17.50 13.58 7.01
C GLU A 95 17.14 12.76 5.75
N VAL A 96 17.23 13.42 4.58
CA VAL A 96 16.91 12.85 3.26
C VAL A 96 17.91 13.34 2.19
N VAL A 97 19.16 13.58 2.57
CA VAL A 97 20.21 13.99 1.61
C VAL A 97 20.75 12.79 0.82
N ILE A 98 21.68 13.06 -0.09
CA ILE A 98 22.29 12.02 -0.93
C ILE A 98 22.86 10.87 -0.09
N GLU A 99 22.81 9.64 -0.62
CA GLU A 99 23.20 8.40 0.06
C GLU A 99 24.74 8.26 0.11
N ARG A 100 25.36 9.14 0.90
CA ARG A 100 26.81 9.19 1.18
C ARG A 100 27.04 9.45 2.65
N LEU A 101 27.77 8.54 3.31
CA LEU A 101 28.00 8.56 4.76
C LEU A 101 28.73 9.83 5.23
N ASP A 102 29.75 10.26 4.49
CA ASP A 102 30.52 11.48 4.78
C ASP A 102 29.66 12.74 4.80
N ILE A 103 28.75 12.86 3.82
CA ILE A 103 27.82 13.99 3.73
C ILE A 103 26.81 13.97 4.88
N LYS A 104 26.25 12.77 5.18
CA LYS A 104 25.30 12.60 6.30
C LYS A 104 25.96 12.96 7.64
N LYS A 105 27.17 12.46 7.90
CA LYS A 105 27.93 12.79 9.12
C LYS A 105 28.17 14.29 9.24
N SER A 106 28.64 14.95 8.19
CA SER A 106 28.86 16.41 8.18
C SER A 106 27.56 17.21 8.43
N LEU A 107 26.41 16.74 7.90
CA LEU A 107 25.13 17.37 8.17
C LEU A 107 24.73 17.15 9.64
N PHE A 108 24.93 15.96 10.19
CA PHE A 108 24.59 15.66 11.59
C PHE A 108 25.46 16.42 12.58
N ASP A 109 26.72 16.76 12.24
CA ASP A 109 27.55 17.68 13.04
C ASP A 109 26.83 19.00 13.26
N LYS A 110 26.28 19.58 12.18
CA LYS A 110 25.54 20.83 12.22
C LYS A 110 24.16 20.68 12.89
N VAL A 111 23.48 19.56 12.68
CA VAL A 111 22.19 19.29 13.34
C VAL A 111 22.39 19.22 14.84
N GLU A 112 23.47 18.60 15.32
CA GLU A 112 23.78 18.49 16.73
C GLU A 112 24.04 19.84 17.41
N GLU A 113 24.62 20.80 16.66
CA GLU A 113 24.86 22.17 17.12
C GLU A 113 23.57 22.94 17.38
N TYR A 114 22.54 22.77 16.50
CA TYR A 114 21.33 23.63 16.54
C TYR A 114 20.10 22.97 17.11
N ARG A 115 20.02 21.62 17.15
CA ARG A 115 18.84 20.94 17.67
C ARG A 115 18.62 21.17 19.16
N THR A 116 17.39 21.09 19.59
CA THR A 116 17.09 21.05 21.04
C THR A 116 17.31 19.61 21.55
N PRO A 117 17.92 19.44 22.75
CA PRO A 117 18.03 18.11 23.37
C PRO A 117 16.69 17.39 23.45
N GLY A 118 16.68 16.09 23.16
CA GLY A 118 15.46 15.27 23.15
C GLY A 118 14.63 15.35 21.85
N THR A 119 14.99 16.22 20.88
CA THR A 119 14.39 16.21 19.54
C THR A 119 14.60 14.87 18.86
N LEU A 120 13.55 14.33 18.22
CA LEU A 120 13.65 13.13 17.42
C LEU A 120 14.43 13.38 16.14
N ILE A 121 15.35 12.50 15.82
CA ILE A 121 16.19 12.61 14.63
C ILE A 121 16.11 11.30 13.87
N THR A 122 15.87 11.35 12.57
CA THR A 122 15.83 10.14 11.74
C THR A 122 16.53 10.34 10.41
N SER A 123 16.98 9.24 9.80
CA SER A 123 17.48 9.22 8.44
C SER A 123 16.58 8.36 7.54
N ASN A 124 16.32 8.81 6.33
CA ASN A 124 15.63 8.05 5.29
C ASN A 124 16.62 7.25 4.42
N THR A 125 17.75 6.83 4.99
CA THR A 125 18.72 5.98 4.28
C THR A 125 18.05 4.69 3.81
N SER A 126 18.51 4.16 2.66
CA SER A 126 18.04 2.89 2.10
C SER A 126 18.99 1.72 2.35
N GLY A 127 20.19 1.98 2.87
CA GLY A 127 21.18 0.92 3.02
C GLY A 127 22.48 1.30 3.73
N ILE A 128 22.68 2.58 4.10
CA ILE A 128 23.81 2.93 4.98
C ILE A 128 23.46 2.48 6.39
N PRO A 129 24.31 1.67 7.05
CA PRO A 129 24.05 1.23 8.42
C PRO A 129 23.84 2.40 9.38
N ILE A 130 22.81 2.30 10.20
CA ILE A 130 22.42 3.33 11.17
C ILE A 130 23.55 3.59 12.16
N GLU A 131 24.20 2.52 12.65
CA GLU A 131 25.31 2.61 13.59
C GLU A 131 26.48 3.47 13.06
N MET A 132 26.77 3.41 11.76
CA MET A 132 27.85 4.19 11.15
C MET A 132 27.59 5.71 11.17
N MET A 133 26.33 6.12 11.16
CA MET A 133 25.93 7.52 11.23
C MET A 133 26.02 8.09 12.65
N LEU A 134 26.02 7.23 13.65
CA LEU A 134 26.04 7.61 15.06
C LEU A 134 27.46 7.74 15.66
N GLU A 135 28.47 7.36 14.90
CA GLU A 135 29.86 7.46 15.35
C GLU A 135 30.25 8.91 15.68
N GLY A 136 30.70 9.14 16.91
CA GLY A 136 31.07 10.48 17.41
C GLY A 136 29.92 11.36 17.88
N ARG A 137 28.65 10.86 17.89
CA ARG A 137 27.48 11.60 18.36
C ARG A 137 27.32 11.55 19.89
N SER A 138 26.66 12.57 20.46
CA SER A 138 26.33 12.61 21.88
C SER A 138 25.36 11.48 22.25
N GLU A 139 25.30 11.15 23.55
CA GLU A 139 24.35 10.16 24.08
C GLU A 139 22.91 10.56 23.81
N ASP A 140 22.57 11.84 23.95
CA ASP A 140 21.22 12.33 23.68
C ASP A 140 20.86 12.20 22.20
N PHE A 141 21.79 12.49 21.29
CA PHE A 141 21.58 12.30 19.86
C PHE A 141 21.29 10.83 19.53
N THR A 142 22.18 9.94 19.96
CA THR A 142 22.08 8.49 19.67
C THR A 142 20.84 7.86 20.28
N ALA A 143 20.44 8.31 21.48
CA ALA A 143 19.25 7.83 22.18
C ALA A 143 17.93 8.22 21.47
N HIS A 144 17.94 9.30 20.68
CA HIS A 144 16.76 9.82 19.97
C HIS A 144 16.84 9.63 18.44
N PHE A 145 17.77 8.82 17.97
CA PHE A 145 18.00 8.57 16.54
C PHE A 145 17.56 7.16 16.12
N CYS A 146 16.91 7.06 14.92
CA CYS A 146 16.68 5.80 14.21
C CYS A 146 16.57 6.03 12.70
N GLY A 147 16.57 4.97 11.92
CA GLY A 147 16.13 5.01 10.53
C GLY A 147 14.61 5.10 10.43
N THR A 148 14.10 5.90 9.50
CA THR A 148 12.69 5.92 9.08
C THR A 148 12.63 5.86 7.57
N HIS A 149 12.61 4.63 7.03
CA HIS A 149 12.72 4.40 5.61
C HIS A 149 11.34 4.43 4.94
N PHE A 150 11.03 5.55 4.26
CA PHE A 150 9.82 5.73 3.45
C PHE A 150 10.02 5.17 2.04
N PHE A 151 8.94 4.68 1.46
CA PHE A 151 8.92 4.17 0.09
C PHE A 151 8.32 5.19 -0.89
N ASN A 152 8.84 5.22 -2.13
CA ASN A 152 8.43 6.16 -3.18
C ASN A 152 7.26 5.60 -4.00
N PRO A 153 6.15 6.34 -4.16
CA PRO A 153 5.85 7.67 -3.61
C PRO A 153 5.31 7.62 -2.17
N PRO A 154 5.82 8.47 -1.25
CA PRO A 154 5.44 8.41 0.17
C PRO A 154 3.95 8.55 0.46
N ARG A 155 3.20 9.28 -0.36
CA ARG A 155 1.74 9.40 -0.23
C ARG A 155 1.02 8.08 -0.46
N TYR A 156 1.48 7.26 -1.41
CA TYR A 156 0.75 6.08 -1.92
C TYR A 156 1.28 4.77 -1.38
N LEU A 157 2.61 4.63 -1.23
CA LEU A 157 3.19 3.43 -0.63
C LEU A 157 3.11 3.52 0.89
N LYS A 158 2.51 2.50 1.48
CA LYS A 158 2.15 2.50 2.91
C LYS A 158 3.28 2.11 3.83
N LEU A 159 4.34 1.46 3.33
CA LEU A 159 5.41 0.97 4.19
C LEU A 159 6.22 2.11 4.80
N LEU A 160 6.52 1.95 6.09
CA LEU A 160 7.51 2.71 6.84
C LEU A 160 8.31 1.74 7.70
N GLU A 161 9.57 1.49 7.33
CA GLU A 161 10.48 0.70 8.14
C GLU A 161 11.11 1.59 9.22
N ILE A 162 11.07 1.12 10.45
CA ILE A 162 11.72 1.76 11.61
C ILE A 162 12.96 0.92 11.95
N ILE A 163 14.13 1.54 11.85
CA ILE A 163 15.41 0.87 11.99
C ILE A 163 16.15 1.46 13.21
N PRO A 164 16.03 0.86 14.40
CA PRO A 164 16.75 1.32 15.57
C PRO A 164 18.24 0.98 15.49
N SER A 165 19.06 1.79 16.15
CA SER A 165 20.42 1.42 16.54
C SER A 165 20.41 0.68 17.87
N THR A 166 21.58 0.17 18.29
CA THR A 166 21.76 -0.43 19.63
C THR A 166 21.59 0.59 20.76
N LYS A 167 21.68 1.90 20.45
CA LYS A 167 21.60 3.02 21.42
C LYS A 167 20.23 3.72 21.38
N THR A 168 19.38 3.44 20.40
CA THR A 168 18.06 4.04 20.30
C THR A 168 17.19 3.62 21.48
N LYS A 169 16.59 4.58 22.17
CA LYS A 169 15.68 4.28 23.28
C LYS A 169 14.45 3.51 22.79
N PRO A 170 13.99 2.45 23.50
CA PRO A 170 12.79 1.70 23.13
C PRO A 170 11.55 2.58 22.95
N GLU A 171 11.38 3.59 23.81
CA GLU A 171 10.24 4.52 23.68
C GLU A 171 10.25 5.37 22.40
N VAL A 172 11.41 5.56 21.76
CA VAL A 172 11.53 6.23 20.45
C VAL A 172 11.04 5.30 19.34
N VAL A 173 11.42 4.02 19.41
CA VAL A 173 10.96 2.99 18.46
C VAL A 173 9.45 2.83 18.57
N ASP A 174 8.93 2.63 19.77
CA ASP A 174 7.49 2.49 20.04
C ASP A 174 6.71 3.72 19.56
N PHE A 175 7.28 4.93 19.78
CA PHE A 175 6.68 6.16 19.29
C PHE A 175 6.55 6.14 17.77
N PHE A 176 7.61 5.82 17.01
CA PHE A 176 7.56 5.84 15.55
C PHE A 176 6.70 4.73 14.97
N LEU A 177 6.68 3.55 15.56
CA LEU A 177 5.76 2.48 15.16
C LEU A 177 4.30 2.95 15.30
N HIS A 178 3.95 3.53 16.44
CA HIS A 178 2.60 4.02 16.72
C HIS A 178 2.26 5.28 15.90
N TYR A 179 3.16 6.27 15.85
CA TYR A 179 2.93 7.52 15.12
C TYR A 179 2.83 7.29 13.61
N GLY A 180 3.66 6.41 13.08
CA GLY A 180 3.64 6.03 11.68
C GLY A 180 2.32 5.38 11.27
N ASP A 181 1.79 4.49 12.10
CA ASP A 181 0.52 3.82 11.85
C ASP A 181 -0.67 4.79 11.96
N LEU A 182 -0.86 5.42 13.12
CA LEU A 182 -2.06 6.21 13.38
C LEU A 182 -2.09 7.58 12.71
N PHE A 183 -0.95 8.28 12.65
CA PHE A 183 -0.93 9.66 12.16
C PHE A 183 -0.40 9.78 10.73
N LEU A 184 0.59 8.99 10.35
CA LEU A 184 1.10 9.01 8.98
C LEU A 184 0.32 8.08 8.04
N GLY A 185 -0.57 7.22 8.56
CA GLY A 185 -1.32 6.23 7.78
C GLY A 185 -0.41 5.21 7.10
N LYS A 186 0.67 4.82 7.79
CA LYS A 186 1.65 3.85 7.32
C LYS A 186 1.43 2.48 7.95
N THR A 187 1.85 1.45 7.27
CA THR A 187 2.13 0.15 7.88
C THR A 187 3.56 0.21 8.38
N THR A 188 3.74 0.25 9.68
CA THR A 188 5.06 0.33 10.30
C THR A 188 5.58 -1.07 10.61
N VAL A 189 6.87 -1.30 10.34
CA VAL A 189 7.57 -2.53 10.70
C VAL A 189 8.90 -2.20 11.37
N SER A 190 9.28 -2.97 12.37
CA SER A 190 10.60 -2.86 12.98
C SER A 190 11.59 -3.70 12.18
N ALA A 191 12.57 -3.06 11.56
CA ALA A 191 13.62 -3.70 10.80
C ALA A 191 14.95 -3.63 11.55
N LYS A 192 15.78 -4.64 11.40
CA LYS A 192 17.15 -4.60 11.92
C LYS A 192 18.06 -3.77 11.01
N ASP A 193 19.11 -3.21 11.59
CA ASP A 193 20.13 -2.43 10.86
C ASP A 193 21.00 -3.38 10.02
N THR A 194 20.42 -3.87 8.94
CA THR A 194 21.04 -4.81 7.99
C THR A 194 20.92 -4.30 6.56
N PRO A 195 21.81 -4.71 5.64
CA PRO A 195 21.77 -4.25 4.26
C PRO A 195 20.42 -4.46 3.60
N ALA A 196 19.84 -3.38 3.05
CA ALA A 196 18.53 -3.33 2.37
C ALA A 196 17.32 -3.62 3.29
N PHE A 197 17.48 -3.66 4.61
CA PHE A 197 16.44 -3.85 5.62
C PHE A 197 15.53 -5.06 5.34
N ILE A 198 14.19 -4.90 5.34
CA ILE A 198 13.25 -6.00 5.08
C ILE A 198 12.76 -5.99 3.63
N ALA A 199 12.05 -4.92 3.25
CA ALA A 199 11.30 -4.92 1.98
C ALA A 199 12.23 -4.94 0.77
N ASN A 200 13.27 -4.13 0.75
CA ASN A 200 14.26 -4.14 -0.34
C ASN A 200 15.03 -5.46 -0.38
N ARG A 201 15.38 -6.05 0.77
CA ARG A 201 16.10 -7.33 0.82
C ARG A 201 15.30 -8.45 0.17
N ILE A 202 14.05 -8.66 0.60
CA ILE A 202 13.19 -9.72 0.06
C ILE A 202 12.63 -9.35 -1.32
N GLY A 203 12.22 -8.09 -1.52
CA GLY A 203 11.64 -7.62 -2.78
C GLY A 203 12.63 -7.69 -3.95
N VAL A 204 13.88 -7.21 -3.75
CA VAL A 204 14.92 -7.29 -4.77
C VAL A 204 15.33 -8.75 -5.00
N PHE A 205 15.48 -9.56 -3.93
CA PHE A 205 15.69 -10.99 -4.10
C PHE A 205 14.61 -11.62 -4.97
N SER A 206 13.34 -11.29 -4.74
CA SER A 206 12.23 -11.86 -5.54
C SER A 206 12.33 -11.50 -7.03
N ILE A 207 12.77 -10.28 -7.36
CA ILE A 207 12.95 -9.86 -8.75
C ILE A 207 14.16 -10.58 -9.36
N MET A 208 15.26 -10.69 -8.65
CA MET A 208 16.46 -11.38 -9.12
C MET A 208 16.21 -12.89 -9.28
N ALA A 209 15.44 -13.51 -8.38
CA ALA A 209 15.02 -14.90 -8.50
C ALA A 209 14.18 -15.12 -9.78
N ILE A 210 13.27 -14.19 -10.09
CA ILE A 210 12.48 -14.21 -11.32
C ILE A 210 13.40 -14.11 -12.54
N PHE A 211 14.37 -13.20 -12.54
CA PHE A 211 15.32 -13.05 -13.67
C PHE A 211 16.16 -14.32 -13.89
N ASN A 212 16.63 -14.95 -12.83
CA ASN A 212 17.40 -16.19 -12.92
C ASN A 212 16.54 -17.36 -13.41
N MET A 213 15.34 -17.52 -12.86
CA MET A 213 14.46 -18.64 -13.19
C MET A 213 13.84 -18.53 -14.58
N MET A 214 13.53 -17.31 -15.06
CA MET A 214 12.98 -17.14 -16.41
C MET A 214 13.93 -17.65 -17.50
N GLN A 215 15.23 -17.49 -17.31
CA GLN A 215 16.24 -18.01 -18.25
C GLN A 215 16.23 -19.54 -18.23
N LYS A 216 16.18 -20.15 -17.04
CA LYS A 216 16.08 -21.61 -16.86
C LYS A 216 14.85 -22.21 -17.57
N HIS A 217 13.71 -21.52 -17.49
CA HIS A 217 12.44 -21.95 -18.09
C HIS A 217 12.23 -21.44 -19.52
N ASN A 218 13.18 -20.69 -20.09
CA ASN A 218 13.12 -20.11 -21.43
C ASN A 218 11.82 -19.31 -21.68
N LEU A 219 11.45 -18.45 -20.71
CA LEU A 219 10.24 -17.61 -20.76
C LEU A 219 10.58 -16.19 -21.21
N SER A 220 9.66 -15.57 -21.95
CA SER A 220 9.71 -14.14 -22.27
C SER A 220 9.28 -13.27 -21.10
N ILE A 221 9.53 -11.95 -21.18
CA ILE A 221 9.09 -11.01 -20.14
C ILE A 221 7.57 -10.95 -20.03
N GLU A 222 6.84 -11.16 -21.12
CA GLU A 222 5.38 -11.21 -21.13
C GLU A 222 4.84 -12.48 -20.49
N ASP A 223 5.50 -13.64 -20.70
CA ASP A 223 5.15 -14.89 -20.04
C ASP A 223 5.24 -14.73 -18.53
N VAL A 224 6.37 -14.20 -18.05
CA VAL A 224 6.62 -13.94 -16.63
C VAL A 224 5.62 -12.94 -16.05
N ASP A 225 5.41 -11.78 -16.69
CA ASP A 225 4.43 -10.79 -16.20
C ASP A 225 3.00 -11.32 -16.21
N SER A 226 2.67 -12.30 -17.06
CA SER A 226 1.34 -12.92 -17.08
C SER A 226 1.03 -13.73 -15.83
N VAL A 227 2.05 -14.31 -15.17
CA VAL A 227 1.93 -15.14 -13.96
C VAL A 227 2.34 -14.42 -12.69
N THR A 228 3.23 -13.40 -12.75
CA THR A 228 3.70 -12.66 -11.58
C THR A 228 2.90 -11.37 -11.30
N GLY A 229 1.69 -11.26 -11.86
CA GLY A 229 0.78 -10.13 -11.69
C GLY A 229 -0.45 -10.49 -10.81
N PRO A 230 -1.64 -9.93 -11.12
CA PRO A 230 -2.84 -10.08 -10.28
C PRO A 230 -3.31 -11.51 -10.08
N VAL A 231 -2.97 -12.43 -10.97
CA VAL A 231 -3.33 -13.85 -10.84
C VAL A 231 -2.64 -14.51 -9.64
N SER A 232 -1.47 -14.02 -9.27
CA SER A 232 -0.68 -14.47 -8.12
C SER A 232 -0.73 -13.52 -6.91
N GLY A 233 -1.70 -12.60 -6.88
CA GLY A 233 -1.83 -11.65 -5.76
C GLY A 233 -0.77 -10.53 -5.78
N ARG A 234 -0.22 -10.21 -6.93
CA ARG A 234 0.75 -9.12 -7.10
C ARG A 234 0.15 -7.96 -7.92
N PRO A 235 0.75 -6.76 -7.88
CA PRO A 235 0.25 -5.59 -8.60
C PRO A 235 0.07 -5.84 -10.12
N LYS A 236 -0.77 -5.04 -10.77
CA LYS A 236 -0.97 -5.09 -12.23
C LYS A 236 0.30 -4.82 -13.04
N SER A 237 1.26 -4.13 -12.45
CA SER A 237 2.59 -3.90 -13.04
C SER A 237 3.42 -5.18 -13.12
N ALA A 238 3.07 -6.24 -12.41
CA ALA A 238 3.81 -7.49 -12.34
C ALA A 238 5.31 -7.26 -12.03
N THR A 239 6.24 -8.02 -12.61
CA THR A 239 7.66 -7.91 -12.27
C THR A 239 8.40 -6.89 -13.13
N PHE A 240 8.34 -7.05 -14.45
CA PHE A 240 9.14 -6.22 -15.36
C PHE A 240 8.67 -4.79 -15.45
N ARG A 241 7.36 -4.57 -15.46
CA ARG A 241 6.83 -3.21 -15.42
C ARG A 241 7.08 -2.53 -14.07
N THR A 242 7.10 -3.28 -12.95
CA THR A 242 7.50 -2.75 -11.63
C THR A 242 8.97 -2.34 -11.64
N SER A 243 9.85 -3.16 -12.23
CA SER A 243 11.27 -2.83 -12.37
C SER A 243 11.49 -1.55 -13.17
N ASP A 244 10.72 -1.32 -14.27
CA ASP A 244 10.73 -0.07 -15.03
C ASP A 244 10.26 1.14 -14.22
N LEU A 245 9.29 0.97 -13.34
CA LEU A 245 8.77 2.03 -12.46
C LEU A 245 9.77 2.42 -11.37
N VAL A 246 10.43 1.44 -10.76
CA VAL A 246 11.46 1.64 -9.73
C VAL A 246 12.71 2.28 -10.34
N GLY A 247 13.06 1.87 -11.53
CA GLY A 247 14.28 2.22 -12.25
C GLY A 247 15.37 1.17 -12.07
N LEU A 248 15.89 0.69 -13.19
CA LEU A 248 16.82 -0.44 -13.26
C LEU A 248 18.15 -0.14 -12.55
N ASP A 249 18.64 1.09 -12.62
CA ASP A 249 19.82 1.54 -11.87
C ASP A 249 19.62 1.47 -10.35
N THR A 250 18.42 1.77 -9.87
CA THR A 250 18.07 1.64 -8.45
C THR A 250 18.04 0.17 -8.04
N LEU A 251 17.38 -0.68 -8.84
CA LEU A 251 17.32 -2.11 -8.62
C LEU A 251 18.73 -2.73 -8.55
N VAL A 252 19.57 -2.41 -9.52
CA VAL A 252 20.96 -2.90 -9.61
C VAL A 252 21.80 -2.40 -8.43
N LYS A 253 21.63 -1.13 -8.02
CA LYS A 253 22.33 -0.58 -6.86
C LYS A 253 22.00 -1.35 -5.59
N VAL A 254 20.73 -1.69 -5.38
CA VAL A 254 20.33 -2.48 -4.19
C VAL A 254 20.84 -3.91 -4.29
N ALA A 255 20.74 -4.58 -5.44
CA ALA A 255 21.24 -5.94 -5.64
C ALA A 255 22.75 -6.04 -5.37
N ASN A 256 23.54 -5.13 -5.97
CA ASN A 256 24.99 -5.05 -5.74
C ASN A 256 25.31 -4.73 -4.27
N GLY A 257 24.52 -3.88 -3.61
CA GLY A 257 24.68 -3.56 -2.20
C GLY A 257 24.49 -4.79 -1.32
N VAL A 258 23.51 -5.64 -1.61
CA VAL A 258 23.31 -6.92 -0.89
C VAL A 258 24.45 -7.90 -1.20
N ASP A 259 24.81 -8.07 -2.46
CA ASP A 259 25.92 -8.96 -2.86
C ASP A 259 27.23 -8.61 -2.14
N GLN A 260 27.57 -7.32 -2.05
CA GLN A 260 28.81 -6.85 -1.44
C GLN A 260 28.79 -6.92 0.09
N ASN A 261 27.66 -6.57 0.72
CA ASN A 261 27.58 -6.41 2.17
C ASN A 261 27.01 -7.63 2.91
N CYS A 262 26.53 -8.67 2.19
CA CYS A 262 26.02 -9.91 2.77
C CYS A 262 26.85 -11.14 2.32
N PRO A 263 28.15 -11.22 2.64
CA PRO A 263 29.03 -12.28 2.12
C PRO A 263 28.67 -13.70 2.61
N LYS A 264 27.88 -13.80 3.68
CA LYS A 264 27.42 -15.08 4.26
C LYS A 264 26.00 -15.48 3.84
N ASP A 265 25.37 -14.72 2.94
CA ASP A 265 24.04 -15.04 2.42
C ASP A 265 24.12 -16.33 1.59
N GLU A 266 23.31 -17.33 1.94
CA GLU A 266 23.32 -18.66 1.31
C GLU A 266 22.81 -18.66 -0.13
N MET A 267 22.16 -17.56 -0.56
CA MET A 267 21.68 -17.34 -1.91
C MET A 267 22.32 -16.10 -2.56
N LYS A 268 23.53 -15.75 -2.13
CA LYS A 268 24.26 -14.57 -2.59
C LYS A 268 24.40 -14.53 -4.11
N GLU A 269 24.66 -15.66 -4.75
CA GLU A 269 24.82 -15.76 -6.20
C GLU A 269 23.58 -15.32 -6.99
N TRP A 270 22.41 -15.31 -6.37
CA TRP A 270 21.18 -14.87 -7.01
C TRP A 270 21.12 -13.35 -7.23
N PHE A 271 21.94 -12.59 -6.51
CA PHE A 271 22.05 -11.13 -6.67
C PHE A 271 23.02 -10.71 -7.79
N VAL A 272 23.71 -11.66 -8.44
CA VAL A 272 24.56 -11.37 -9.59
C VAL A 272 23.72 -10.81 -10.73
N ILE A 273 24.16 -9.68 -11.28
CA ILE A 273 23.41 -8.97 -12.31
C ILE A 273 23.46 -9.74 -13.64
N PRO A 274 22.32 -10.14 -14.22
CA PRO A 274 22.31 -10.81 -15.52
C PRO A 274 22.83 -9.92 -16.64
N ASP A 275 23.47 -10.52 -17.66
CA ASP A 275 24.09 -9.81 -18.79
C ASP A 275 23.11 -8.86 -19.51
N PHE A 276 21.85 -9.29 -19.70
CA PHE A 276 20.86 -8.44 -20.37
C PHE A 276 20.62 -7.14 -19.60
N LEU A 277 20.63 -7.21 -18.26
CA LEU A 277 20.42 -6.04 -17.41
C LEU A 277 21.65 -5.10 -17.45
N GLY A 278 22.85 -5.65 -17.50
CA GLY A 278 24.09 -4.90 -17.76
C GLY A 278 24.02 -4.11 -19.06
N LYS A 279 23.65 -4.78 -20.17
CA LYS A 279 23.46 -4.13 -21.49
C LYS A 279 22.38 -3.03 -21.46
N MET A 280 21.28 -3.23 -20.72
CA MET A 280 20.25 -2.20 -20.59
C MET A 280 20.79 -0.95 -19.89
N LEU A 281 21.61 -1.11 -18.83
CA LEU A 281 22.25 0.02 -18.15
C LEU A 281 23.24 0.76 -19.07
N GLU A 282 24.08 0.05 -19.80
CA GLU A 282 25.01 0.62 -20.79
C GLU A 282 24.28 1.45 -21.86
N ASN A 283 23.12 0.98 -22.31
CA ASN A 283 22.27 1.69 -23.27
C ASN A 283 21.41 2.80 -22.65
N ASN A 284 21.54 3.05 -21.35
CA ASN A 284 20.68 4.00 -20.60
C ASN A 284 19.19 3.69 -20.69
N TRP A 285 18.81 2.40 -20.75
CA TRP A 285 17.43 1.92 -20.72
C TRP A 285 17.03 1.65 -19.27
N LEU A 286 16.70 2.72 -18.54
CA LEU A 286 16.51 2.69 -17.09
C LEU A 286 15.04 2.59 -16.64
N GLY A 287 14.13 2.37 -17.58
CA GLY A 287 12.69 2.33 -17.31
C GLY A 287 12.00 3.67 -17.57
N ASP A 288 10.98 3.99 -16.74
CA ASP A 288 10.13 5.18 -16.94
C ASP A 288 10.89 6.52 -16.95
N LYS A 289 11.96 6.64 -16.18
CA LYS A 289 12.75 7.88 -16.13
C LYS A 289 13.46 8.20 -17.43
N THR A 290 13.80 7.19 -18.23
CA THR A 290 14.38 7.35 -19.58
C THR A 290 13.37 7.03 -20.69
N LYS A 291 12.10 6.73 -20.32
CA LYS A 291 10.99 6.33 -21.21
C LYS A 291 11.26 5.03 -21.98
N GLN A 292 12.25 4.28 -21.60
CA GLN A 292 12.68 3.03 -22.19
C GLN A 292 13.27 2.10 -21.10
N GLY A 293 12.80 0.86 -21.04
CA GLY A 293 13.20 -0.18 -20.11
C GLY A 293 12.84 -1.53 -20.67
N PHE A 294 12.29 -2.45 -19.89
CA PHE A 294 11.74 -3.70 -20.40
C PHE A 294 10.57 -3.47 -21.35
N TYR A 295 9.85 -2.38 -21.12
CA TYR A 295 8.79 -1.92 -22.01
C TYR A 295 9.06 -0.48 -22.48
N LYS A 296 8.62 -0.19 -23.70
CA LYS A 296 8.57 1.17 -24.22
C LYS A 296 7.26 1.44 -24.97
N LYS A 297 6.92 2.71 -25.11
CA LYS A 297 5.79 3.14 -25.95
C LYS A 297 6.28 3.33 -27.38
N GLY A 298 5.71 2.58 -28.31
CA GLY A 298 5.95 2.66 -29.74
C GLY A 298 4.74 3.16 -30.51
N LYS A 299 4.86 3.18 -31.84
CA LYS A 299 3.78 3.42 -32.79
C LYS A 299 3.70 2.25 -33.76
N ALA A 300 2.51 1.72 -33.98
CA ALA A 300 2.24 0.75 -35.03
C ALA A 300 2.30 1.41 -36.41
N ALA A 301 2.30 0.61 -37.48
CA ALA A 301 2.37 1.08 -38.86
C ALA A 301 1.17 2.04 -39.21
N ASP A 302 0.03 1.88 -38.58
CA ASP A 302 -1.15 2.73 -38.71
C ASP A 302 -1.10 4.03 -37.86
N GLY A 303 0.03 4.27 -37.14
CA GLY A 303 0.21 5.41 -36.26
C GLY A 303 -0.43 5.27 -34.87
N SER A 304 -1.14 4.18 -34.60
CA SER A 304 -1.71 3.90 -33.26
C SER A 304 -0.61 3.64 -32.22
N ARG A 305 -0.92 3.95 -30.94
CA ARG A 305 0.01 3.70 -29.85
C ARG A 305 0.08 2.22 -29.54
N VAL A 306 1.30 1.68 -29.50
CA VAL A 306 1.58 0.29 -29.14
C VAL A 306 2.55 0.27 -27.95
N ILE A 307 2.44 -0.76 -27.13
CA ILE A 307 3.46 -1.09 -26.12
C ILE A 307 4.34 -2.18 -26.73
N GLU A 308 5.64 -1.91 -26.75
CA GLU A 308 6.65 -2.86 -27.18
C GLU A 308 7.34 -3.45 -25.95
N ALA A 309 7.68 -4.73 -26.03
CA ALA A 309 8.42 -5.47 -25.02
C ALA A 309 9.83 -5.82 -25.57
N LEU A 310 10.82 -5.79 -24.69
CA LEU A 310 12.20 -6.14 -25.02
C LEU A 310 12.35 -7.66 -25.16
N ASP A 311 12.88 -8.10 -26.28
CA ASP A 311 13.37 -9.47 -26.45
C ASP A 311 14.79 -9.55 -25.87
N LEU A 312 14.96 -10.29 -24.77
CA LEU A 312 16.23 -10.35 -24.04
C LEU A 312 17.33 -11.10 -24.79
N ALA A 313 17.00 -11.94 -25.79
CA ALA A 313 17.97 -12.66 -26.58
C ALA A 313 18.57 -11.78 -27.66
N THR A 314 17.75 -10.97 -28.35
CA THR A 314 18.17 -10.10 -29.45
C THR A 314 18.45 -8.67 -29.04
N MET A 315 17.96 -8.25 -27.85
CA MET A 315 17.94 -6.87 -27.36
C MET A 315 17.14 -5.92 -28.27
N ASP A 316 16.19 -6.45 -29.05
CA ASP A 316 15.28 -5.68 -29.89
C ASP A 316 13.90 -5.57 -29.26
N TYR A 317 13.17 -4.50 -29.59
CA TYR A 317 11.80 -4.32 -29.15
C TYR A 317 10.81 -4.87 -30.17
N LYS A 318 9.85 -5.65 -29.66
CA LYS A 318 8.77 -6.26 -30.45
C LYS A 318 7.40 -5.84 -29.88
N PRO A 319 6.33 -5.79 -30.70
CA PRO A 319 4.98 -5.57 -30.17
C PRO A 319 4.66 -6.58 -29.06
N LYS A 320 4.13 -6.07 -27.94
CA LYS A 320 3.81 -6.90 -26.76
C LYS A 320 2.86 -8.03 -27.11
N ASN A 321 3.26 -9.25 -26.78
CA ASN A 321 2.45 -10.46 -26.95
C ASN A 321 1.49 -10.69 -25.77
N LYS A 322 0.50 -11.57 -25.93
CA LYS A 322 -0.42 -12.03 -24.89
C LYS A 322 -0.30 -13.54 -24.75
N PRO A 323 0.60 -14.02 -23.91
CA PRO A 323 0.80 -15.45 -23.73
C PRO A 323 -0.44 -16.13 -23.16
N ARG A 324 -0.63 -17.40 -23.50
CA ARG A 324 -1.78 -18.20 -23.05
C ARG A 324 -1.26 -19.49 -22.43
N TYR A 325 -1.55 -19.65 -21.12
CA TYR A 325 -1.25 -20.85 -20.36
C TYR A 325 -2.54 -21.36 -19.69
N ASP A 326 -2.72 -22.67 -19.68
CA ASP A 326 -3.91 -23.29 -19.09
C ASP A 326 -4.02 -23.02 -17.58
N SER A 327 -2.89 -23.11 -16.88
CA SER A 327 -2.79 -22.80 -15.46
C SER A 327 -3.28 -21.38 -15.14
N ILE A 328 -2.80 -20.39 -15.90
CA ILE A 328 -3.21 -18.98 -15.76
C ILE A 328 -4.70 -18.81 -16.09
N GLY A 329 -5.18 -19.50 -17.15
CA GLY A 329 -6.59 -19.48 -17.54
C GLY A 329 -7.52 -20.03 -16.44
N LYS A 330 -7.13 -21.14 -15.82
CA LYS A 330 -7.85 -21.75 -14.68
C LYS A 330 -7.78 -20.86 -13.43
N ALA A 331 -6.61 -20.33 -13.08
CA ALA A 331 -6.41 -19.47 -11.93
C ALA A 331 -7.21 -18.18 -12.03
N ARG A 332 -7.32 -17.56 -13.22
CA ARG A 332 -8.16 -16.37 -13.44
C ARG A 332 -9.66 -16.62 -13.21
N LYS A 333 -10.14 -17.84 -13.40
CA LYS A 333 -11.54 -18.22 -13.15
C LYS A 333 -11.81 -18.49 -11.67
N ALA A 334 -10.78 -18.77 -10.87
CA ALA A 334 -10.93 -19.01 -9.44
C ALA A 334 -11.25 -17.70 -8.70
N ASN A 335 -12.19 -17.76 -7.75
CA ASN A 335 -12.66 -16.58 -7.02
C ASN A 335 -11.73 -16.19 -5.85
N ARG A 336 -11.08 -17.16 -5.19
CA ARG A 336 -10.26 -16.94 -4.00
C ARG A 336 -8.78 -17.03 -4.32
N LEU A 337 -7.97 -16.16 -3.73
CA LEU A 337 -6.52 -16.16 -3.91
C LEU A 337 -5.91 -17.53 -3.58
N LYS A 338 -6.31 -18.17 -2.48
CA LYS A 338 -5.87 -19.52 -2.13
C LYS A 338 -5.99 -20.52 -3.29
N SER A 339 -7.15 -20.52 -3.96
CA SER A 339 -7.38 -21.42 -5.11
C SER A 339 -6.52 -21.04 -6.31
N LYS A 340 -6.28 -19.74 -6.56
CA LYS A 340 -5.41 -19.26 -7.63
C LYS A 340 -3.96 -19.72 -7.41
N LEU A 341 -3.44 -19.50 -6.19
CA LEU A 341 -2.07 -19.87 -5.83
C LEU A 341 -1.86 -21.37 -5.88
N GLY A 342 -2.82 -22.19 -5.39
CA GLY A 342 -2.76 -23.64 -5.49
C GLY A 342 -2.67 -24.10 -6.95
N ILE A 343 -3.56 -23.63 -7.83
CA ILE A 343 -3.54 -23.97 -9.26
C ILE A 343 -2.18 -23.62 -9.92
N LEU A 344 -1.62 -22.44 -9.60
CA LEU A 344 -0.32 -22.04 -10.16
C LEU A 344 0.84 -22.85 -9.56
N TYR A 345 0.76 -23.22 -8.29
CA TYR A 345 1.83 -23.95 -7.60
C TYR A 345 1.84 -25.45 -7.88
N ASP A 346 0.69 -26.04 -8.26
CA ASP A 346 0.58 -27.46 -8.58
C ASP A 346 1.24 -27.83 -9.94
N GLY A 347 1.65 -26.82 -10.75
CA GLY A 347 2.33 -27.03 -12.00
C GLY A 347 1.43 -27.44 -13.17
N GLY A 348 2.02 -28.00 -14.21
CA GLY A 348 1.31 -28.58 -15.35
C GLY A 348 1.49 -27.84 -16.67
N ASP A 349 2.12 -26.67 -16.65
CA ASP A 349 2.64 -25.98 -17.83
C ASP A 349 3.85 -25.10 -17.45
N ALA A 350 4.58 -24.60 -18.43
CA ALA A 350 5.82 -23.87 -18.21
C ALA A 350 5.66 -22.62 -17.29
N ALA A 351 4.50 -21.95 -17.34
CA ALA A 351 4.24 -20.80 -16.47
C ALA A 351 4.03 -21.22 -15.00
N ALA A 352 3.34 -22.32 -14.77
CA ALA A 352 3.09 -22.86 -13.45
C ALA A 352 4.37 -23.49 -12.85
N ASP A 353 5.16 -24.22 -13.63
CA ASP A 353 6.44 -24.78 -13.18
C ASP A 353 7.42 -23.66 -12.80
N PHE A 354 7.48 -22.60 -13.61
CA PHE A 354 8.24 -21.40 -13.28
C PHE A 354 7.74 -20.74 -11.98
N TYR A 355 6.43 -20.59 -11.83
CA TYR A 355 5.84 -20.00 -10.61
C TYR A 355 6.16 -20.82 -9.37
N GLN A 356 6.10 -22.16 -9.45
CA GLN A 356 6.46 -23.06 -8.36
C GLN A 356 7.93 -22.88 -7.96
N ASP A 357 8.86 -22.92 -8.92
CA ASP A 357 10.29 -22.78 -8.66
C ASP A 357 10.64 -21.42 -8.01
N VAL A 358 10.15 -20.31 -8.61
CA VAL A 358 10.36 -18.94 -8.07
C VAL A 358 9.76 -18.77 -6.69
N THR A 359 8.51 -19.20 -6.51
CA THR A 359 7.83 -19.05 -5.21
C THR A 359 8.55 -19.88 -4.16
N THR A 360 8.96 -21.11 -4.46
CA THR A 360 9.75 -21.95 -3.55
C THR A 360 11.04 -21.27 -3.11
N ALA A 361 11.77 -20.65 -4.04
CA ALA A 361 13.00 -19.91 -3.73
C ALA A 361 12.74 -18.70 -2.82
N ILE A 362 11.70 -17.90 -3.13
CA ILE A 362 11.35 -16.71 -2.33
C ILE A 362 10.95 -17.12 -0.88
N LEU A 363 10.15 -18.18 -0.73
CA LEU A 363 9.72 -18.63 0.59
C LEU A 363 10.87 -19.22 1.41
N ALA A 364 11.77 -19.98 0.77
CA ALA A 364 12.99 -20.47 1.40
C ALA A 364 13.87 -19.29 1.86
N TYR A 365 14.13 -18.33 0.98
CA TYR A 365 14.93 -17.15 1.30
C TYR A 365 14.33 -16.35 2.46
N SER A 366 13.03 -16.04 2.40
CA SER A 366 12.35 -15.29 3.46
C SER A 366 12.45 -15.97 4.82
N SER A 367 12.30 -17.30 4.87
CA SER A 367 12.40 -18.06 6.11
C SER A 367 13.82 -18.05 6.72
N ASN A 368 14.85 -18.00 5.87
CA ASN A 368 16.24 -17.93 6.32
C ASN A 368 16.68 -16.52 6.76
N ARG A 369 15.88 -15.48 6.47
CA ARG A 369 16.17 -14.10 6.90
C ARG A 369 15.73 -13.80 8.34
N ILE A 370 15.00 -14.70 8.99
CA ILE A 370 14.72 -14.60 10.42
C ILE A 370 15.78 -15.39 11.21
N PRO A 371 16.43 -14.79 12.21
CA PRO A 371 16.21 -13.45 12.79
C PRO A 371 17.14 -12.34 12.23
N GLU A 372 17.70 -12.49 11.03
CA GLU A 372 18.71 -11.56 10.48
C GLU A 372 18.12 -10.16 10.23
N ILE A 373 17.00 -10.05 9.51
CA ILE A 373 16.41 -8.76 9.10
C ILE A 373 15.21 -8.33 9.95
N ALA A 374 14.54 -9.29 10.58
CA ALA A 374 13.39 -9.09 11.46
C ALA A 374 13.33 -10.23 12.47
N ASP A 375 12.72 -10.00 13.64
CA ASP A 375 12.53 -11.05 14.65
C ASP A 375 11.27 -11.88 14.39
N ASP A 376 10.25 -11.26 13.82
CA ASP A 376 8.93 -11.86 13.61
C ASP A 376 8.52 -11.94 12.14
N LEU A 377 7.90 -13.04 11.78
CA LEU A 377 7.51 -13.34 10.39
C LEU A 377 6.46 -12.36 9.83
N TYR A 378 5.55 -11.80 10.66
CA TYR A 378 4.53 -10.86 10.21
C TYR A 378 5.13 -9.55 9.72
N GLN A 379 6.30 -9.14 10.25
CA GLN A 379 7.00 -7.93 9.81
C GLN A 379 7.47 -8.04 8.36
N ILE A 380 7.91 -9.23 7.95
CA ILE A 380 8.29 -9.51 6.55
C ILE A 380 7.05 -9.48 5.66
N ASP A 381 5.95 -10.11 6.07
CA ASP A 381 4.71 -10.11 5.30
C ASP A 381 4.15 -8.69 5.15
N ASP A 382 4.10 -7.91 6.22
CA ASP A 382 3.64 -6.53 6.21
C ASP A 382 4.53 -5.63 5.34
N ALA A 383 5.85 -5.82 5.40
CA ALA A 383 6.80 -5.07 4.58
C ALA A 383 6.57 -5.30 3.08
N LEU A 384 6.33 -6.55 2.66
CA LEU A 384 6.09 -6.85 1.23
C LEU A 384 4.69 -6.40 0.78
N ARG A 385 3.68 -6.54 1.63
CA ARG A 385 2.34 -6.03 1.33
C ARG A 385 2.33 -4.50 1.18
N ALA A 386 2.93 -3.80 2.12
CA ALA A 386 2.90 -2.34 2.16
C ALA A 386 3.92 -1.66 1.24
N GLY A 387 5.09 -2.29 1.01
CA GLY A 387 6.19 -1.74 0.21
C GLY A 387 6.16 -2.14 -1.26
N PHE A 388 5.74 -3.38 -1.56
CA PHE A 388 5.68 -3.92 -2.92
C PHE A 388 4.25 -4.11 -3.44
N GLY A 389 3.24 -3.81 -2.62
CA GLY A 389 1.83 -3.92 -3.00
C GLY A 389 1.36 -5.35 -3.22
N TRP A 390 1.98 -6.33 -2.60
CA TRP A 390 1.52 -7.72 -2.65
C TRP A 390 0.21 -7.85 -1.86
N GLU A 391 -0.69 -8.70 -2.31
CA GLU A 391 -1.95 -8.99 -1.60
C GLU A 391 -1.69 -9.79 -0.32
N VAL A 392 -0.70 -10.68 -0.36
CA VAL A 392 -0.22 -11.50 0.76
C VAL A 392 1.30 -11.55 0.76
N GLY A 393 1.90 -11.58 1.95
CA GLY A 393 3.34 -11.72 2.12
C GLY A 393 3.85 -13.15 1.94
N PRO A 394 5.17 -13.40 2.11
CA PRO A 394 5.77 -14.72 1.92
C PRO A 394 5.16 -15.82 2.81
N PHE A 395 5.02 -15.59 4.12
CA PHE A 395 4.50 -16.60 5.05
C PHE A 395 3.00 -16.80 4.90
N GLU A 396 2.24 -15.76 4.58
CA GLU A 396 0.83 -15.88 4.18
C GLU A 396 0.69 -16.69 2.88
N THR A 397 1.57 -16.47 1.89
CA THR A 397 1.62 -17.25 0.65
C THR A 397 1.88 -18.73 0.96
N TRP A 398 2.81 -19.00 1.86
CA TRP A 398 3.12 -20.38 2.30
C TRP A 398 1.90 -21.07 2.92
N ASP A 399 1.20 -20.37 3.83
CA ASP A 399 -0.04 -20.91 4.44
C ASP A 399 -1.15 -21.15 3.40
N LEU A 400 -1.31 -20.27 2.40
CA LEU A 400 -2.33 -20.43 1.36
C LEU A 400 -2.05 -21.61 0.42
N ILE A 401 -0.78 -21.85 0.07
CA ILE A 401 -0.36 -22.99 -0.76
C ILE A 401 -0.43 -24.28 0.05
N GLY A 402 0.06 -24.26 1.28
CA GLY A 402 0.10 -25.39 2.19
C GLY A 402 1.52 -25.70 2.66
N PHE A 403 1.68 -25.79 3.98
CA PHE A 403 2.96 -25.89 4.65
C PHE A 403 3.82 -27.06 4.15
N ASP A 404 3.25 -28.29 4.11
CA ASP A 404 4.00 -29.49 3.77
C ASP A 404 4.39 -29.55 2.29
N ALA A 405 3.55 -29.04 1.39
CA ALA A 405 3.82 -28.99 -0.04
C ALA A 405 5.04 -28.08 -0.32
N VAL A 406 5.03 -26.88 0.25
CA VAL A 406 6.14 -25.92 0.09
C VAL A 406 7.42 -26.45 0.74
N LEU A 407 7.36 -26.98 1.98
CA LEU A 407 8.53 -27.54 2.65
C LEU A 407 9.15 -28.71 1.86
N SER A 408 8.30 -29.55 1.23
CA SER A 408 8.77 -30.64 0.37
C SER A 408 9.54 -30.10 -0.84
N ASN A 409 9.01 -29.06 -1.49
CA ASN A 409 9.66 -28.46 -2.66
C ASN A 409 10.94 -27.71 -2.30
N ILE A 410 11.00 -27.02 -1.15
CA ILE A 410 12.23 -26.40 -0.63
C ILE A 410 13.34 -27.45 -0.49
N LYS A 411 13.01 -28.62 0.13
CA LYS A 411 13.95 -29.74 0.27
C LYS A 411 14.37 -30.36 -1.04
N LYS A 412 13.43 -30.56 -1.98
CA LYS A 412 13.73 -31.10 -3.33
C LYS A 412 14.65 -30.17 -4.13
N ALA A 413 14.44 -28.85 -3.99
CA ALA A 413 15.27 -27.84 -4.64
C ALA A 413 16.66 -27.68 -3.98
N GLY A 414 16.92 -28.34 -2.85
CA GLY A 414 18.18 -28.25 -2.11
C GLY A 414 18.37 -26.96 -1.35
N TYR A 415 17.33 -26.15 -1.15
CA TYR A 415 17.43 -24.92 -0.39
C TYR A 415 17.50 -25.21 1.12
N ARG A 416 18.22 -24.34 1.83
CA ARG A 416 18.36 -24.41 3.29
C ARG A 416 16.99 -24.27 3.96
N VAL A 417 16.71 -25.18 4.91
CA VAL A 417 15.56 -25.08 5.82
C VAL A 417 16.09 -24.61 7.18
N PRO A 418 15.68 -23.44 7.69
CA PRO A 418 16.17 -22.95 8.99
C PRO A 418 15.61 -23.79 10.13
N GLN A 419 16.34 -23.89 11.24
CA GLN A 419 16.01 -24.75 12.38
C GLN A 419 14.62 -24.44 12.93
N TRP A 420 14.23 -23.19 13.01
CA TRP A 420 12.91 -22.80 13.52
C TRP A 420 11.72 -23.38 12.72
N ILE A 421 11.87 -23.62 11.41
CA ILE A 421 10.87 -24.31 10.56
C ILE A 421 10.80 -25.80 10.94
N VAL A 422 11.95 -26.41 11.23
CA VAL A 422 12.00 -27.82 11.69
C VAL A 422 11.30 -27.94 13.04
N ASP A 423 11.59 -27.05 13.98
CA ASP A 423 10.99 -27.02 15.32
C ASP A 423 9.50 -26.71 15.26
N PHE A 424 9.08 -25.79 14.39
CA PHE A 424 7.70 -25.46 14.12
C PHE A 424 6.90 -26.72 13.70
N LYS A 425 7.44 -27.46 12.74
CA LYS A 425 6.83 -28.73 12.29
C LYS A 425 6.82 -29.80 13.37
N ALA A 426 7.91 -29.95 14.12
CA ALA A 426 8.02 -30.94 15.20
C ALA A 426 6.99 -30.72 16.33
N LYS A 427 6.55 -29.47 16.54
CA LYS A 427 5.45 -29.11 17.44
C LYS A 427 4.04 -29.42 16.86
N GLY A 428 3.95 -30.00 15.68
CA GLY A 428 2.69 -30.32 15.01
C GLY A 428 1.99 -29.12 14.34
N ASN A 429 2.69 -28.00 14.15
CA ASN A 429 2.14 -26.83 13.48
C ASN A 429 2.21 -26.98 11.95
N SER A 430 1.23 -26.39 11.26
CA SER A 430 1.10 -26.43 9.80
C SER A 430 0.62 -25.11 9.19
N SER A 431 0.51 -24.04 9.98
CA SER A 431 0.15 -22.70 9.51
C SER A 431 0.80 -21.66 10.40
N PHE A 432 1.41 -20.65 9.80
CA PHE A 432 2.09 -19.55 10.52
C PHE A 432 1.11 -18.58 11.18
N TYR A 433 -0.11 -18.50 10.62
CA TYR A 433 -1.16 -17.65 11.14
C TYR A 433 -2.37 -18.46 11.56
N LYS A 434 -3.05 -18.00 12.60
CA LYS A 434 -4.33 -18.56 13.09
C LYS A 434 -5.30 -17.40 13.35
N SER A 435 -6.56 -17.57 13.02
CA SER A 435 -7.63 -16.65 13.39
C SER A 435 -8.50 -17.28 14.48
N GLY A 436 -8.94 -16.48 15.44
CA GLY A 436 -9.83 -16.92 16.51
C GLY A 436 -10.28 -15.74 17.36
N ASN A 437 -11.55 -15.77 17.79
CA ASN A 437 -12.16 -14.71 18.62
C ASN A 437 -12.00 -13.30 18.05
N GLY A 438 -12.16 -13.15 16.72
CA GLY A 438 -12.01 -11.85 16.06
C GLY A 438 -10.58 -11.32 15.98
N LYS A 439 -9.57 -12.10 16.39
CA LYS A 439 -8.16 -11.69 16.38
C LYS A 439 -7.33 -12.62 15.50
N ARG A 440 -6.34 -12.02 14.82
CA ARG A 440 -5.32 -12.75 14.08
C ARG A 440 -4.10 -12.96 14.94
N LYS A 441 -3.61 -14.20 14.98
CA LYS A 441 -2.40 -14.60 15.69
C LYS A 441 -1.35 -15.04 14.68
N TYR A 442 -0.09 -14.77 14.99
CA TYR A 442 1.08 -15.27 14.28
C TYR A 442 1.90 -16.19 15.18
N TYR A 443 2.69 -17.06 14.60
CA TYR A 443 3.62 -17.89 15.35
C TYR A 443 4.84 -17.08 15.77
N ASN A 444 4.96 -16.75 17.06
CA ASN A 444 6.14 -16.12 17.62
C ASN A 444 7.27 -17.15 17.74
N ILE A 445 8.33 -16.96 16.95
CA ILE A 445 9.42 -17.93 16.82
C ILE A 445 10.22 -18.03 18.12
N ALA A 446 10.48 -16.91 18.78
CA ALA A 446 11.27 -16.86 20.01
C ALA A 446 10.55 -17.57 21.18
N LYS A 447 9.22 -17.39 21.29
CA LYS A 447 8.39 -18.02 22.33
C LYS A 447 7.93 -19.43 21.97
N GLY A 448 7.87 -19.73 20.67
CA GLY A 448 7.39 -21.00 20.16
C GLY A 448 5.89 -21.23 20.33
N GLU A 449 5.09 -20.16 20.36
CA GLU A 449 3.64 -20.14 20.52
C GLU A 449 2.96 -19.10 19.66
N TYR A 450 1.61 -19.11 19.59
CA TYR A 450 0.85 -18.14 18.80
C TYR A 450 0.46 -16.92 19.64
N GLU A 451 0.84 -15.73 19.18
CA GLU A 451 0.50 -14.44 19.77
C GLU A 451 -0.37 -13.60 18.84
N VAL A 452 -1.13 -12.67 19.39
CA VAL A 452 -1.87 -11.67 18.58
C VAL A 452 -0.86 -10.81 17.84
N VAL A 453 -1.14 -10.54 16.56
CA VAL A 453 -0.30 -9.63 15.76
C VAL A 453 -0.30 -8.26 16.41
N PRO A 454 0.85 -7.73 16.86
CA PRO A 454 0.93 -6.43 17.53
C PRO A 454 0.34 -5.30 16.68
N GLY A 455 -0.25 -4.30 17.33
CA GLY A 455 -0.86 -3.14 16.68
C GLY A 455 -2.26 -3.40 16.11
N THR A 456 -2.78 -4.64 16.21
CA THR A 456 -4.13 -4.99 15.73
C THR A 456 -5.19 -5.02 16.85
N GLU A 457 -4.80 -4.68 18.08
CA GLU A 457 -5.68 -4.79 19.26
C GLU A 457 -6.81 -3.77 19.27
N THR A 458 -6.61 -2.63 18.62
CA THR A 458 -7.48 -1.45 18.69
C THR A 458 -8.34 -1.23 17.47
N PHE A 459 -8.25 -2.09 16.44
CA PHE A 459 -9.06 -1.96 15.23
C PHE A 459 -9.61 -3.30 14.73
N ILE A 460 -10.70 -3.21 13.98
CA ILE A 460 -11.41 -4.36 13.43
C ILE A 460 -10.77 -4.79 12.10
N VAL A 461 -10.44 -6.08 12.00
CA VAL A 461 -10.04 -6.74 10.76
C VAL A 461 -11.15 -7.73 10.40
N LEU A 462 -11.98 -7.42 9.40
CA LEU A 462 -13.18 -8.21 9.05
C LEU A 462 -12.87 -9.67 8.72
N ASP A 463 -11.70 -9.93 8.13
CA ASP A 463 -11.28 -11.29 7.80
C ASP A 463 -11.26 -12.22 9.03
N ASN A 464 -10.98 -11.68 10.22
CA ASN A 464 -11.00 -12.44 11.47
C ASN A 464 -12.41 -12.83 11.92
N PHE A 465 -13.44 -12.14 11.45
CA PHE A 465 -14.85 -12.36 11.80
C PHE A 465 -15.55 -13.28 10.81
N ARG A 466 -15.03 -13.43 9.58
CA ARG A 466 -15.62 -14.28 8.53
C ARG A 466 -15.68 -15.76 8.89
N ALA A 467 -14.84 -16.21 9.83
CA ALA A 467 -14.85 -17.59 10.35
C ALA A 467 -15.87 -17.81 11.48
N LEU A 468 -16.45 -16.74 12.03
CA LEU A 468 -17.45 -16.80 13.08
C LEU A 468 -18.85 -16.95 12.46
N GLU A 469 -19.82 -17.42 13.27
CA GLU A 469 -21.22 -17.50 12.85
C GLU A 469 -21.77 -16.06 12.63
N PRO A 470 -22.27 -15.73 11.44
CA PRO A 470 -22.79 -14.40 11.16
C PRO A 470 -24.19 -14.22 11.78
N VAL A 471 -24.50 -12.99 12.19
CA VAL A 471 -25.85 -12.60 12.65
C VAL A 471 -26.88 -12.74 11.54
N TYR A 472 -26.51 -12.38 10.31
CA TYR A 472 -27.30 -12.57 9.09
C TYR A 472 -26.39 -12.73 7.88
N LYS A 473 -26.86 -13.51 6.87
CA LYS A 473 -26.11 -13.70 5.64
C LYS A 473 -27.06 -13.94 4.46
N ASN A 474 -26.70 -13.38 3.31
CA ASN A 474 -27.28 -13.74 2.01
C ASN A 474 -26.16 -13.86 0.95
N LYS A 475 -26.50 -13.95 -0.32
CA LYS A 475 -25.52 -14.11 -1.43
C LYS A 475 -24.60 -12.91 -1.63
N GLU A 476 -24.98 -11.70 -1.22
CA GLU A 476 -24.28 -10.44 -1.53
C GLU A 476 -23.81 -9.69 -0.29
N ALA A 477 -24.30 -10.05 0.90
CA ALA A 477 -23.98 -9.36 2.14
C ALA A 477 -23.93 -10.30 3.35
N THR A 478 -23.07 -9.98 4.32
CA THR A 478 -22.95 -10.69 5.60
C THR A 478 -22.92 -9.67 6.73
N LEU A 479 -23.72 -9.92 7.77
CA LEU A 479 -23.79 -9.10 8.98
C LEU A 479 -23.03 -9.77 10.11
N HIS A 480 -21.99 -9.12 10.60
CA HIS A 480 -21.12 -9.60 11.66
C HIS A 480 -21.39 -8.84 12.96
N ASP A 481 -21.35 -9.55 14.09
CA ASP A 481 -21.13 -8.93 15.40
C ASP A 481 -19.64 -8.64 15.54
N ILE A 482 -19.28 -7.34 15.62
CA ILE A 482 -17.88 -6.90 15.74
C ILE A 482 -17.49 -6.51 17.17
N GLY A 483 -18.35 -6.80 18.14
CA GLY A 483 -18.15 -6.49 19.55
C GLY A 483 -18.78 -5.16 19.96
N ASP A 484 -18.73 -4.87 21.26
CA ASP A 484 -19.23 -3.64 21.90
C ASP A 484 -20.70 -3.29 21.63
N GLY A 485 -21.48 -4.27 21.14
CA GLY A 485 -22.87 -4.10 20.73
C GLY A 485 -23.04 -3.43 19.36
N VAL A 486 -22.03 -3.51 18.51
CA VAL A 486 -22.01 -2.94 17.16
C VAL A 486 -22.02 -4.04 16.12
N LEU A 487 -22.88 -3.87 15.10
CA LEU A 487 -22.93 -4.73 13.92
C LEU A 487 -22.12 -4.14 12.76
N CYS A 488 -21.56 -5.01 11.92
CA CYS A 488 -20.92 -4.61 10.66
C CYS A 488 -21.52 -5.38 9.49
N LEU A 489 -22.09 -4.66 8.51
CA LEU A 489 -22.58 -5.22 7.26
C LEU A 489 -21.48 -5.13 6.20
N GLU A 490 -21.02 -6.30 5.73
CA GLU A 490 -20.01 -6.45 4.70
C GLU A 490 -20.66 -6.87 3.37
N PHE A 491 -20.33 -6.16 2.26
CA PHE A 491 -20.73 -6.55 0.91
C PHE A 491 -19.69 -7.46 0.28
N HIS A 492 -20.13 -8.43 -0.54
CA HIS A 492 -19.25 -9.36 -1.27
C HIS A 492 -19.77 -9.76 -2.66
N SER A 493 -20.63 -8.93 -3.25
CA SER A 493 -20.97 -9.03 -4.67
C SER A 493 -19.77 -8.68 -5.56
N LYS A 494 -19.82 -9.05 -6.86
CA LYS A 494 -18.75 -8.70 -7.79
C LYS A 494 -18.59 -7.17 -7.87
N MET A 495 -17.40 -6.65 -7.61
CA MET A 495 -17.09 -5.21 -7.48
C MET A 495 -17.92 -4.48 -6.42
N ASN A 496 -18.54 -5.20 -5.51
CA ASN A 496 -19.51 -4.69 -4.55
C ASN A 496 -20.61 -3.84 -5.22
N ALA A 497 -21.02 -4.29 -6.43
CA ALA A 497 -22.16 -3.68 -7.11
C ALA A 497 -23.44 -3.89 -6.29
N ILE A 498 -24.25 -2.84 -6.22
CA ILE A 498 -25.49 -2.85 -5.44
C ILE A 498 -26.55 -3.63 -6.22
N GLY A 499 -26.92 -4.77 -5.67
CA GLY A 499 -27.99 -5.63 -6.16
C GLY A 499 -29.10 -5.76 -5.11
N SER A 500 -30.10 -6.58 -5.43
CA SER A 500 -31.23 -6.87 -4.53
C SER A 500 -30.81 -7.47 -3.20
N GLY A 501 -29.78 -8.34 -3.21
CA GLY A 501 -29.23 -8.94 -1.99
C GLY A 501 -28.54 -7.92 -1.10
N THR A 502 -27.82 -6.96 -1.67
CA THR A 502 -27.21 -5.85 -0.92
C THR A 502 -28.28 -4.99 -0.25
N LEU A 503 -29.31 -4.56 -0.98
CA LEU A 503 -30.41 -3.76 -0.44
C LEU A 503 -31.21 -4.51 0.63
N THR A 504 -31.50 -5.79 0.40
CA THR A 504 -32.14 -6.65 1.40
C THR A 504 -31.26 -6.79 2.64
N GLY A 505 -29.94 -6.94 2.47
CA GLY A 505 -28.97 -7.01 3.56
C GLY A 505 -29.01 -5.74 4.43
N ILE A 506 -29.05 -4.56 3.83
CA ILE A 506 -29.14 -3.28 4.54
C ILE A 506 -30.43 -3.21 5.37
N ASN A 507 -31.60 -3.44 4.74
CA ASN A 507 -32.88 -3.36 5.43
C ASN A 507 -32.95 -4.37 6.60
N LYS A 508 -32.52 -5.62 6.38
CA LYS A 508 -32.47 -6.64 7.42
C LYS A 508 -31.53 -6.31 8.57
N SER A 509 -30.39 -5.70 8.25
CA SER A 509 -29.43 -5.28 9.28
C SER A 509 -30.01 -4.20 10.20
N ILE A 510 -30.74 -3.24 9.64
CA ILE A 510 -31.42 -2.19 10.44
C ILE A 510 -32.53 -2.83 11.26
N ASP A 511 -33.39 -3.69 10.68
CA ASP A 511 -34.47 -4.36 11.39
C ASP A 511 -33.95 -5.19 12.58
N ILE A 512 -32.87 -5.94 12.39
CA ILE A 512 -32.22 -6.73 13.46
C ILE A 512 -31.67 -5.80 14.53
N ALA A 513 -30.96 -4.75 14.11
CA ALA A 513 -30.31 -3.85 15.06
C ALA A 513 -31.32 -3.10 15.93
N GLU A 514 -32.42 -2.62 15.35
CA GLU A 514 -33.50 -1.95 16.11
C GLU A 514 -34.27 -2.90 17.03
N LYS A 515 -34.60 -4.12 16.52
CA LYS A 515 -35.39 -5.10 17.27
C LYS A 515 -34.61 -5.68 18.45
N ASP A 516 -33.34 -6.00 18.23
CA ASP A 516 -32.54 -6.73 19.21
C ASP A 516 -31.68 -5.80 20.10
N GLY A 517 -31.86 -4.47 19.97
CA GLY A 517 -31.24 -3.46 20.86
C GLY A 517 -29.75 -3.24 20.65
N TRP A 518 -29.24 -3.41 19.40
CA TRP A 518 -27.86 -3.07 19.08
C TRP A 518 -27.59 -1.57 19.15
N LYS A 519 -26.35 -1.19 19.46
CA LYS A 519 -25.97 0.22 19.65
C LYS A 519 -25.77 0.98 18.35
N GLY A 520 -25.47 0.27 17.25
CA GLY A 520 -25.24 0.89 15.95
C GLY A 520 -24.87 -0.12 14.87
N LEU A 521 -24.87 0.37 13.64
CA LEU A 521 -24.53 -0.38 12.43
C LEU A 521 -23.39 0.32 11.68
N VAL A 522 -22.31 -0.42 11.40
CA VAL A 522 -21.28 0.01 10.46
C VAL A 522 -21.53 -0.68 9.13
N ILE A 523 -21.44 0.03 8.01
CA ILE A 523 -21.42 -0.56 6.67
C ILE A 523 -20.04 -0.34 6.08
N GLY A 524 -19.30 -1.43 5.87
CA GLY A 524 -17.92 -1.40 5.42
C GLY A 524 -17.47 -2.75 4.88
N ASN A 525 -16.29 -2.78 4.24
CA ASN A 525 -15.69 -4.04 3.78
C ASN A 525 -14.17 -3.91 3.60
N ASP A 526 -13.48 -5.06 3.52
CA ASP A 526 -12.04 -5.14 3.24
C ASP A 526 -11.71 -5.27 1.75
N ALA A 527 -12.71 -5.24 0.86
CA ALA A 527 -12.48 -5.30 -0.57
C ALA A 527 -11.73 -4.04 -1.08
N PRO A 528 -11.07 -4.12 -2.26
CA PRO A 528 -10.38 -2.96 -2.84
C PRO A 528 -11.29 -1.75 -3.07
N ASN A 529 -12.59 -1.99 -3.28
CA ASN A 529 -13.61 -0.96 -3.51
C ASN A 529 -14.77 -1.14 -2.53
N PHE A 530 -15.28 -0.06 -1.99
CA PHE A 530 -16.49 -0.05 -1.18
C PHE A 530 -17.71 -0.46 -2.03
N SER A 531 -17.92 0.24 -3.15
CA SER A 531 -18.95 -0.11 -4.13
C SER A 531 -18.70 0.57 -5.48
N ALA A 532 -18.86 -0.17 -6.56
CA ALA A 532 -18.86 0.37 -7.92
C ALA A 532 -20.22 1.00 -8.34
N GLY A 533 -21.18 1.07 -7.42
CA GLY A 533 -22.53 1.58 -7.67
C GLY A 533 -23.51 0.49 -8.11
N ALA A 534 -24.60 0.89 -8.78
CA ALA A 534 -25.65 0.00 -9.23
C ALA A 534 -25.18 -0.98 -10.31
N ASN A 535 -25.86 -2.12 -10.41
CA ASN A 535 -25.65 -3.09 -11.50
C ASN A 535 -26.21 -2.55 -12.83
N LEU A 536 -25.42 -1.75 -13.54
CA LEU A 536 -25.82 -1.11 -14.80
C LEU A 536 -26.20 -2.12 -15.89
N ALA A 537 -25.59 -3.32 -15.91
CA ALA A 537 -25.90 -4.33 -16.90
C ALA A 537 -27.36 -4.83 -16.75
N MET A 538 -27.82 -5.04 -15.53
CA MET A 538 -29.20 -5.41 -15.24
C MET A 538 -30.19 -4.29 -15.63
N MET A 539 -29.86 -3.03 -15.27
CA MET A 539 -30.69 -1.88 -15.62
C MET A 539 -30.79 -1.70 -17.13
N LEU A 540 -29.69 -1.89 -17.86
CA LEU A 540 -29.66 -1.82 -19.32
C LEU A 540 -30.54 -2.92 -19.96
N MET A 541 -30.49 -4.15 -19.42
CA MET A 541 -31.34 -5.24 -19.91
C MET A 541 -32.81 -4.93 -19.74
N LEU A 542 -33.26 -4.48 -18.56
CA LEU A 542 -34.62 -4.07 -18.31
C LEU A 542 -35.07 -2.93 -19.26
N ALA A 543 -34.20 -1.97 -19.52
CA ALA A 543 -34.49 -0.87 -20.43
C ALA A 543 -34.60 -1.34 -21.90
N ILE A 544 -33.78 -2.27 -22.37
CA ILE A 544 -33.82 -2.86 -23.71
C ILE A 544 -35.11 -3.69 -23.88
N GLU A 545 -35.46 -4.46 -22.85
CA GLU A 545 -36.66 -5.29 -22.82
C GLU A 545 -37.97 -4.45 -22.61
N GLN A 546 -37.81 -3.14 -22.38
CA GLN A 546 -38.90 -2.18 -22.10
C GLN A 546 -39.70 -2.50 -20.83
N GLU A 547 -39.07 -3.21 -19.88
CA GLU A 547 -39.63 -3.54 -18.56
C GLU A 547 -39.48 -2.33 -17.60
N PHE A 548 -40.14 -1.21 -17.96
CA PHE A 548 -40.02 0.06 -17.24
C PHE A 548 -40.65 0.02 -15.84
N ASP A 549 -41.66 -0.79 -15.62
CA ASP A 549 -42.27 -0.97 -14.30
C ASP A 549 -41.34 -1.68 -13.35
N GLU A 550 -40.62 -2.71 -13.81
CA GLU A 550 -39.60 -3.40 -13.02
C GLU A 550 -38.41 -2.47 -12.72
N LEU A 551 -37.99 -1.70 -13.73
CA LEU A 551 -36.94 -0.72 -13.57
C LEU A 551 -37.31 0.34 -12.51
N ASN A 552 -38.55 0.85 -12.56
CA ASN A 552 -39.07 1.79 -11.57
C ASN A 552 -39.13 1.17 -10.17
N MET A 553 -39.55 -0.09 -10.06
CA MET A 553 -39.59 -0.84 -8.81
C MET A 553 -38.16 -0.95 -8.18
N VAL A 554 -37.15 -1.30 -8.98
CA VAL A 554 -35.75 -1.43 -8.51
C VAL A 554 -35.24 -0.09 -8.02
N ILE A 555 -35.45 1.00 -8.77
CA ILE A 555 -35.02 2.34 -8.38
C ILE A 555 -35.76 2.79 -7.10
N SER A 556 -37.06 2.58 -7.02
CA SER A 556 -37.86 2.92 -5.84
C SER A 556 -37.42 2.14 -4.60
N TYR A 557 -37.08 0.85 -4.76
CA TYR A 557 -36.57 0.04 -3.65
C TYR A 557 -35.23 0.55 -3.16
N PHE A 558 -34.35 0.95 -4.07
CA PHE A 558 -33.06 1.57 -3.68
C PHE A 558 -33.29 2.89 -2.93
N GLN A 559 -34.13 3.78 -3.46
CA GLN A 559 -34.48 5.04 -2.81
C GLN A 559 -35.07 4.83 -1.40
N LYS A 560 -36.00 3.89 -1.25
CA LYS A 560 -36.55 3.55 0.08
C LYS A 560 -35.49 3.01 1.02
N THR A 561 -34.55 2.22 0.54
CA THR A 561 -33.48 1.66 1.36
C THR A 561 -32.52 2.76 1.86
N VAL A 562 -32.13 3.70 1.00
CA VAL A 562 -31.25 4.81 1.46
C VAL A 562 -32.00 5.76 2.41
N MET A 563 -33.30 5.96 2.23
CA MET A 563 -34.14 6.71 3.19
C MET A 563 -34.26 5.95 4.52
N ARG A 564 -34.31 4.61 4.50
CA ARG A 564 -34.31 3.77 5.71
C ARG A 564 -32.98 3.89 6.48
N LEU A 565 -31.85 4.04 5.77
CA LEU A 565 -30.55 4.36 6.39
C LEU A 565 -30.59 5.72 7.09
N ARG A 566 -31.08 6.75 6.38
CA ARG A 566 -31.12 8.13 6.92
C ARG A 566 -32.00 8.29 8.16
N TYR A 567 -33.09 7.55 8.24
CA TYR A 567 -34.09 7.66 9.31
C TYR A 567 -34.16 6.39 10.16
N SER A 568 -33.07 5.61 10.24
CA SER A 568 -32.97 4.47 11.15
C SER A 568 -33.03 4.92 12.61
N GLY A 569 -33.59 4.08 13.47
CA GLY A 569 -33.64 4.32 14.92
C GLY A 569 -32.32 4.10 15.64
N ILE A 570 -31.27 3.70 14.91
CA ILE A 570 -29.91 3.47 15.41
C ILE A 570 -28.91 4.26 14.58
N PRO A 571 -27.74 4.64 15.13
CA PRO A 571 -26.65 5.24 14.36
C PRO A 571 -26.15 4.32 13.25
N VAL A 572 -26.03 4.85 12.01
CA VAL A 572 -25.46 4.15 10.87
C VAL A 572 -24.20 4.88 10.38
N VAL A 573 -23.08 4.19 10.41
CA VAL A 573 -21.78 4.72 9.99
C VAL A 573 -21.32 4.01 8.72
N MET A 574 -21.01 4.79 7.69
CA MET A 574 -20.36 4.27 6.47
C MET A 574 -18.84 4.33 6.58
N ALA A 575 -18.17 3.24 6.26
CA ALA A 575 -16.71 3.13 6.22
C ALA A 575 -16.20 2.92 4.78
N PRO A 576 -16.31 3.95 3.89
CA PRO A 576 -15.94 3.81 2.49
C PRO A 576 -14.42 3.74 2.30
N ARG A 577 -13.99 2.95 1.31
CA ARG A 577 -12.58 2.83 0.87
C ARG A 577 -12.49 2.58 -0.64
N GLY A 578 -11.37 2.96 -1.25
CA GLY A 578 -11.17 2.79 -2.69
C GLY A 578 -12.28 3.47 -3.49
N LEU A 579 -12.84 2.78 -4.48
CA LEU A 579 -13.95 3.32 -5.27
C LEU A 579 -15.26 3.25 -4.50
N THR A 580 -15.96 4.39 -4.42
CA THR A 580 -17.27 4.56 -3.78
C THR A 580 -18.13 5.38 -4.74
N LEU A 581 -18.64 4.72 -5.80
CA LEU A 581 -19.18 5.39 -6.97
C LEU A 581 -20.71 5.27 -7.05
N GLY A 582 -21.35 6.29 -7.64
CA GLY A 582 -22.77 6.29 -7.92
C GLY A 582 -23.62 5.94 -6.70
N GLY A 583 -24.38 4.85 -6.76
CA GLY A 583 -25.20 4.35 -5.64
C GLY A 583 -24.40 4.12 -4.34
N GLY A 584 -23.10 3.78 -4.40
CA GLY A 584 -22.23 3.70 -3.22
C GLY A 584 -22.02 5.07 -2.57
N CYS A 585 -21.83 6.10 -3.37
CA CYS A 585 -21.79 7.49 -2.91
C CYS A 585 -23.16 7.92 -2.34
N GLU A 586 -24.26 7.58 -3.02
CA GLU A 586 -25.60 7.91 -2.56
C GLU A 586 -25.92 7.28 -1.20
N MET A 587 -25.60 5.99 -0.98
CA MET A 587 -25.72 5.36 0.35
C MET A 587 -24.88 6.08 1.41
N THR A 588 -23.65 6.44 1.06
CA THR A 588 -22.74 7.16 2.00
C THR A 588 -23.32 8.51 2.40
N LEU A 589 -23.93 9.23 1.48
CA LEU A 589 -24.61 10.51 1.75
C LEU A 589 -25.81 10.37 2.69
N HIS A 590 -26.46 9.21 2.73
CA HIS A 590 -27.63 8.94 3.57
C HIS A 590 -27.29 8.33 4.95
N SER A 591 -26.02 8.18 5.30
CA SER A 591 -25.62 7.74 6.65
C SER A 591 -25.52 8.91 7.64
N ASP A 592 -25.51 8.61 8.93
CA ASP A 592 -25.26 9.62 9.95
C ASP A 592 -23.85 10.19 9.85
N VAL A 593 -22.87 9.31 9.69
CA VAL A 593 -21.45 9.66 9.57
C VAL A 593 -20.77 8.81 8.52
N ALA A 594 -19.89 9.42 7.73
CA ALA A 594 -18.96 8.73 6.84
C ALA A 594 -17.53 8.84 7.38
N VAL A 595 -16.88 7.71 7.63
CA VAL A 595 -15.46 7.62 8.02
C VAL A 595 -14.69 6.99 6.87
N ALA A 596 -14.23 7.84 5.95
CA ALA A 596 -13.56 7.39 4.75
C ALA A 596 -12.09 7.06 4.98
N SER A 597 -11.63 5.96 4.37
CA SER A 597 -10.19 5.66 4.27
C SER A 597 -9.47 6.74 3.45
N ALA A 598 -8.20 7.00 3.74
CA ALA A 598 -7.37 7.83 2.88
C ALA A 598 -7.38 7.30 1.43
N GLU A 599 -7.33 8.21 0.45
CA GLU A 599 -7.40 7.92 -0.99
C GLU A 599 -8.73 7.30 -1.45
N THR A 600 -9.82 7.42 -0.68
CA THR A 600 -11.15 7.05 -1.15
C THR A 600 -11.56 7.95 -2.32
N TYR A 601 -11.91 7.32 -3.45
CA TYR A 601 -12.44 8.00 -4.62
C TYR A 601 -13.96 7.89 -4.62
N ILE A 602 -14.64 8.96 -4.22
CA ILE A 602 -16.09 8.98 -4.00
C ILE A 602 -16.76 10.05 -4.87
N GLY A 603 -17.89 9.71 -5.48
CA GLY A 603 -18.66 10.67 -6.27
C GLY A 603 -19.86 10.08 -7.00
N LEU A 604 -20.71 10.99 -7.48
CA LEU A 604 -21.82 10.72 -8.37
C LEU A 604 -21.28 10.72 -9.80
N VAL A 605 -21.13 9.53 -10.39
CA VAL A 605 -20.45 9.33 -11.70
C VAL A 605 -21.45 9.00 -12.82
N GLU A 606 -22.74 9.06 -12.55
CA GLU A 606 -23.82 8.65 -13.42
C GLU A 606 -23.81 9.38 -14.75
N ALA A 607 -23.51 10.69 -14.76
CA ALA A 607 -23.43 11.50 -15.98
C ALA A 607 -22.41 10.95 -16.99
N GLY A 608 -21.29 10.38 -16.51
CA GLY A 608 -20.29 9.71 -17.35
C GLY A 608 -20.79 8.44 -18.05
N ALA A 609 -21.90 7.86 -17.56
CA ALA A 609 -22.57 6.70 -18.15
C ALA A 609 -23.87 7.09 -18.90
N GLY A 610 -24.14 8.39 -19.09
CA GLY A 610 -25.37 8.89 -19.74
C GLY A 610 -26.63 8.77 -18.86
N LEU A 611 -26.46 8.71 -17.54
CA LEU A 611 -27.53 8.59 -16.56
C LEU A 611 -27.52 9.80 -15.60
N ILE A 612 -28.54 9.88 -14.76
CA ILE A 612 -28.60 10.82 -13.64
C ILE A 612 -28.55 10.04 -12.30
N PRO A 613 -28.10 10.66 -11.20
CA PRO A 613 -28.13 10.03 -9.87
C PRO A 613 -29.58 9.74 -9.45
N GLY A 614 -29.98 8.47 -9.53
CA GLY A 614 -31.36 8.03 -9.31
C GLY A 614 -31.67 7.60 -7.88
N GLY A 615 -30.67 7.37 -7.04
CA GLY A 615 -30.82 6.88 -5.67
C GLY A 615 -31.03 7.97 -4.62
N GLY A 616 -31.14 9.24 -5.02
CA GLY A 616 -31.40 10.36 -4.13
C GLY A 616 -30.16 11.19 -3.74
N GLY A 617 -29.02 10.95 -4.35
CA GLY A 617 -27.76 11.68 -4.06
C GLY A 617 -27.88 13.20 -4.31
N THR A 618 -28.51 13.61 -5.42
CA THR A 618 -28.75 15.02 -5.74
C THR A 618 -29.65 15.68 -4.68
N LYS A 619 -30.74 15.02 -4.29
CA LYS A 619 -31.63 15.47 -3.21
C LYS A 619 -30.84 15.63 -1.91
N GLU A 620 -30.00 14.67 -1.57
CA GLU A 620 -29.27 14.65 -0.31
C GLU A 620 -28.23 15.79 -0.23
N PHE A 621 -27.56 16.13 -1.31
CA PHE A 621 -26.69 17.32 -1.36
C PHE A 621 -27.46 18.61 -1.05
N VAL A 622 -28.68 18.75 -1.57
CA VAL A 622 -29.53 19.92 -1.31
C VAL A 622 -29.98 19.95 0.16
N VAL A 623 -30.52 18.85 0.65
CA VAL A 623 -31.05 18.75 2.04
C VAL A 623 -29.95 19.04 3.05
N ARG A 624 -28.78 18.35 2.97
CA ARG A 624 -27.66 18.58 3.90
C ARG A 624 -27.09 19.98 3.81
N THR A 625 -27.15 20.61 2.64
CA THR A 625 -26.75 22.01 2.51
C THR A 625 -27.77 22.91 3.19
N SER A 626 -29.05 22.68 2.96
CA SER A 626 -30.15 23.44 3.58
C SER A 626 -30.15 23.31 5.11
N ASP A 627 -29.89 22.11 5.64
CA ASP A 627 -29.82 21.84 7.10
C ASP A 627 -28.70 22.64 7.81
N SER A 628 -27.73 23.18 7.06
CA SER A 628 -26.64 24.00 7.62
C SER A 628 -26.98 25.48 7.78
N PHE A 629 -28.19 25.92 7.39
CA PHE A 629 -28.63 27.31 7.44
C PHE A 629 -29.74 27.54 8.48
N TYR A 630 -29.75 28.74 9.05
CA TYR A 630 -30.87 29.18 9.88
C TYR A 630 -31.99 29.80 9.00
N ALA A 631 -33.18 29.92 9.59
CA ALA A 631 -34.31 30.55 8.91
C ALA A 631 -33.96 31.99 8.49
N GLY A 632 -34.10 32.30 7.21
CA GLY A 632 -33.77 33.62 6.64
C GLY A 632 -32.38 33.75 6.03
N ASP A 633 -31.49 32.77 6.19
CA ASP A 633 -30.18 32.80 5.55
C ASP A 633 -30.25 32.64 4.03
N PRO A 634 -29.38 33.33 3.24
CA PRO A 634 -29.34 33.17 1.79
C PRO A 634 -28.67 31.85 1.38
N GLN A 635 -29.47 30.84 1.05
CA GLN A 635 -29.01 29.48 0.73
C GLN A 635 -28.52 29.30 -0.70
N LEU A 636 -29.03 30.09 -1.65
CA LEU A 636 -28.82 29.89 -3.09
C LEU A 636 -27.33 29.84 -3.52
N PRO A 637 -26.43 30.70 -3.01
CA PRO A 637 -25.01 30.63 -3.39
C PRO A 637 -24.38 29.28 -3.05
N LYS A 638 -24.74 28.72 -1.90
CA LYS A 638 -24.21 27.43 -1.45
C LYS A 638 -24.80 26.25 -2.21
N LEU A 639 -26.08 26.32 -2.57
CA LEU A 639 -26.74 25.35 -3.43
C LEU A 639 -26.13 25.32 -4.84
N ILE A 640 -25.80 26.49 -5.40
CA ILE A 640 -25.09 26.57 -6.68
C ILE A 640 -23.71 25.92 -6.59
N GLU A 641 -22.95 26.14 -5.52
CA GLU A 641 -21.65 25.48 -5.28
C GLU A 641 -21.81 23.95 -5.27
N ARG A 642 -22.88 23.42 -4.63
CA ARG A 642 -23.16 21.98 -4.61
C ARG A 642 -23.55 21.44 -5.98
N PHE A 643 -24.36 22.20 -6.73
CA PHE A 643 -24.70 21.85 -8.11
C PHE A 643 -23.43 21.74 -8.97
N GLN A 644 -22.52 22.70 -8.87
CA GLN A 644 -21.24 22.66 -9.56
C GLN A 644 -20.41 21.43 -9.15
N THR A 645 -20.38 21.09 -7.85
CA THR A 645 -19.67 19.89 -7.34
C THR A 645 -20.20 18.60 -7.97
N ILE A 646 -21.51 18.52 -8.28
CA ILE A 646 -22.13 17.33 -8.90
C ILE A 646 -21.87 17.32 -10.41
N ALA A 647 -21.86 18.49 -11.05
CA ALA A 647 -21.83 18.63 -12.51
C ALA A 647 -20.39 18.63 -13.09
N THR A 648 -19.36 18.92 -12.28
CA THR A 648 -17.96 19.04 -12.68
C THR A 648 -17.04 18.13 -11.90
#